data_b63b22a7b3bcafe168188688eb6b993e
#
_entry.id   b63b22a7b3bcafe168188688eb6b993e
#
_cell.length_a   1.000
_cell.length_b   1.000
_cell.length_c   1.000
_cell.angle_alpha   90.00
_cell.angle_beta   90.00
_cell.angle_gamma   90.00
#
_symmetry.space_group_name_H-M   'P 1'
#
loop_
_entity.id
_entity.type
_entity.pdbx_description
1 polymer ?
#
loop_
_entity_poly.entity_id
_entity_poly.type
_entity_poly.pdbx_seq_one_letter_code
_entity_poly.pdbx_strand_id
1 'polypeptide(L)'
;MEEDRHGANQGNVPANRALLHALAEKFPNRESVLTQLGLLRAKATLPKGVIHVVSDVHGEAEKLKHIINNCSGGLRSLLEEIFAGKIDQGVFNELLTFIYYPRESWLVRHGQLGAAPARRALVNRLIPREVELLRHVARGYDLAQLDRILPAAYAPLFREWILAREFDRSPEFFAATLENFCACGGELELLRHLARTIRNLFVSELIVAGDFGDRGPRIDGVIDHVMHHANVAITWGNHDASWMGACLGQTACIATVLRMSVRYGRLSQLEQGYGIPLKPLEQLAEAEYGNDPCKCFEYFGPALRNEPLLGRMQKAIAILQFKLESQTIRRNPQFGLQGRDLLPRIDPANGTVEIDHKSFPMSDRNFPTIDWNDPSRLSESEERCLDQFRESFQSSAVLWKQMSYLAQRGAMWLRRDCALIFHGCVPVDGAGNFLPFEVMGSSVSGRKLFHAIESAVHLAFREKDPRVLDLLWYLWAGPLSPVFGKDKLATFENYFVADKEARAETKNPYFHLINDREFCRRILREFEVDVENGLIVNGHVPVKIDKGESPLKASGQAVTIDGAFSEVYGDHGYTLVLQADRTFLAQHHHFESVADSITHGTDIIPTVQVIQEFKPARTMADTEDGQELRAEIAALEALLEAYDEGTVGKAVG
;
A
#
# COMPACT_ATOMS: atom_id res chain seq x y z
N MET A 1 22.72 -59.73 0.98
CA MET A 1 21.56 -59.06 0.38
C MET A 1 21.89 -57.58 0.37
N GLU A 2 22.73 -57.25 -0.61
CA GLU A 2 22.98 -55.90 -1.15
C GLU A 2 22.18 -55.80 -2.42
N GLU A 3 21.20 -54.92 -2.49
CA GLU A 3 20.59 -54.43 -3.70
C GLU A 3 19.59 -53.34 -3.30
N ASP A 4 19.60 -52.23 -4.05
CA ASP A 4 18.73 -51.06 -4.00
C ASP A 4 19.21 -49.81 -3.23
N ARG A 5 20.29 -49.24 -3.71
CA ARG A 5 20.57 -47.80 -3.57
C ARG A 5 21.10 -47.19 -4.90
N HIS A 6 20.30 -47.26 -5.97
CA HIS A 6 20.61 -46.55 -7.21
C HIS A 6 19.30 -46.19 -7.92
N GLY A 7 18.67 -45.10 -7.51
CA GLY A 7 17.42 -44.68 -8.13
C GLY A 7 16.91 -43.27 -7.77
N ALA A 8 17.82 -42.29 -7.54
CA ALA A 8 17.33 -40.94 -7.23
C ALA A 8 18.29 -39.81 -7.66
N ASN A 9 18.96 -39.93 -8.81
CA ASN A 9 19.83 -38.82 -9.23
C ASN A 9 19.99 -38.63 -10.77
N GLN A 10 19.08 -39.12 -11.59
CA GLN A 10 19.21 -38.97 -13.07
C GLN A 10 18.40 -37.82 -13.68
N GLY A 11 17.53 -37.14 -12.90
CA GLY A 11 16.72 -36.00 -13.41
C GLY A 11 17.39 -34.62 -13.28
N ASN A 12 18.40 -34.47 -12.44
CA ASN A 12 18.99 -33.16 -12.09
C ASN A 12 20.28 -32.82 -12.86
N VAL A 13 20.94 -33.77 -13.48
CA VAL A 13 22.24 -33.58 -14.15
C VAL A 13 22.17 -32.71 -15.40
N PRO A 14 21.16 -32.83 -16.31
CA PRO A 14 21.09 -31.96 -17.50
C PRO A 14 20.75 -30.52 -17.18
N ALA A 15 19.85 -30.28 -16.21
CA ALA A 15 19.44 -28.92 -15.80
C ALA A 15 20.59 -28.16 -15.10
N ASN A 16 21.35 -28.85 -14.26
CA ASN A 16 22.52 -28.28 -13.60
C ASN A 16 23.63 -27.90 -14.61
N ARG A 17 23.86 -28.71 -15.65
CA ARG A 17 24.85 -28.42 -16.69
C ARG A 17 24.45 -27.22 -17.57
N ALA A 18 23.17 -27.07 -17.91
CA ALA A 18 22.67 -25.91 -18.65
C ALA A 18 22.83 -24.61 -17.83
N LEU A 19 22.54 -24.65 -16.52
CA LEU A 19 22.75 -23.52 -15.61
C LEU A 19 24.24 -23.13 -15.53
N LEU A 20 25.14 -24.11 -15.38
CA LEU A 20 26.57 -23.83 -15.32
C LEU A 20 27.10 -23.21 -16.62
N HIS A 21 26.62 -23.65 -17.80
CA HIS A 21 26.98 -23.02 -19.07
C HIS A 21 26.46 -21.56 -19.16
N ALA A 22 25.22 -21.30 -18.77
CA ALA A 22 24.68 -19.95 -18.77
C ALA A 22 25.45 -19.01 -17.79
N LEU A 23 25.82 -19.53 -16.63
CA LEU A 23 26.64 -18.80 -15.67
C LEU A 23 28.06 -18.54 -16.21
N ALA A 24 28.65 -19.52 -16.95
CA ALA A 24 29.97 -19.36 -17.55
C ALA A 24 30.00 -18.28 -18.65
N GLU A 25 28.89 -18.03 -19.36
CA GLU A 25 28.80 -16.90 -20.28
C GLU A 25 28.88 -15.56 -19.54
N LYS A 26 28.29 -15.46 -18.36
CA LYS A 26 28.32 -14.25 -17.52
C LYS A 26 29.65 -14.09 -16.75
N PHE A 27 30.23 -15.21 -16.32
CA PHE A 27 31.47 -15.28 -15.56
C PHE A 27 32.47 -16.16 -16.28
N PRO A 28 33.21 -15.61 -17.30
CA PRO A 28 33.90 -16.43 -18.30
C PRO A 28 35.19 -17.08 -17.80
N ASN A 29 35.61 -16.80 -16.58
CA ASN A 29 36.82 -17.37 -16.00
C ASN A 29 36.75 -17.46 -14.47
N ARG A 30 37.69 -18.24 -13.90
CA ARG A 30 37.79 -18.46 -12.46
C ARG A 30 37.90 -17.17 -11.63
N GLU A 31 38.64 -16.17 -12.12
CA GLU A 31 38.83 -14.89 -11.40
C GLU A 31 37.53 -14.09 -11.31
N SER A 32 36.73 -14.06 -12.36
CA SER A 32 35.45 -13.39 -12.35
C SER A 32 34.45 -14.04 -11.37
N VAL A 33 34.48 -15.38 -11.26
CA VAL A 33 33.68 -16.12 -10.27
C VAL A 33 34.12 -15.80 -8.85
N LEU A 34 35.45 -15.85 -8.58
CA LEU A 34 35.99 -15.53 -7.25
C LEU A 34 35.69 -14.09 -6.82
N THR A 35 35.76 -13.14 -7.75
CA THR A 35 35.45 -11.74 -7.48
C THR A 35 33.95 -11.59 -7.10
N GLN A 36 33.07 -12.21 -7.88
CA GLN A 36 31.62 -12.16 -7.61
C GLN A 36 31.28 -12.85 -6.28
N LEU A 37 31.83 -14.03 -6.01
CA LEU A 37 31.68 -14.70 -4.71
C LEU A 37 32.11 -13.83 -3.53
N GLY A 38 33.26 -13.16 -3.66
CA GLY A 38 33.73 -12.22 -2.65
C GLY A 38 32.75 -11.09 -2.39
N LEU A 39 32.19 -10.49 -3.44
CA LEU A 39 31.22 -9.41 -3.36
C LEU A 39 29.90 -9.89 -2.72
N LEU A 40 29.36 -11.05 -3.14
CA LEU A 40 28.10 -11.58 -2.59
C LEU A 40 28.25 -11.95 -1.11
N ARG A 41 29.38 -12.59 -0.73
CA ARG A 41 29.66 -12.92 0.68
C ARG A 41 29.81 -11.65 1.53
N ALA A 42 30.49 -10.62 1.03
CA ALA A 42 30.58 -9.33 1.70
C ALA A 42 29.20 -8.67 1.85
N LYS A 43 28.39 -8.67 0.79
CA LYS A 43 27.02 -8.15 0.81
C LYS A 43 26.17 -8.84 1.86
N ALA A 44 26.29 -10.16 2.04
CA ALA A 44 25.56 -10.93 3.04
C ALA A 44 25.79 -10.44 4.48
N THR A 45 26.94 -9.79 4.75
CA THR A 45 27.29 -9.25 6.09
C THR A 45 26.80 -7.83 6.33
N LEU A 46 26.25 -7.14 5.33
CA LEU A 46 25.68 -5.80 5.51
C LEU A 46 24.47 -5.86 6.45
N PRO A 47 24.20 -4.79 7.21
CA PRO A 47 23.00 -4.73 8.03
C PRO A 47 21.75 -4.90 7.16
N LYS A 48 20.73 -5.56 7.68
CA LYS A 48 19.40 -5.60 7.08
C LYS A 48 18.89 -4.17 6.88
N GLY A 49 18.32 -3.88 5.71
CA GLY A 49 17.67 -2.59 5.44
C GLY A 49 16.42 -2.35 6.30
N VAL A 50 16.07 -1.09 6.50
CA VAL A 50 14.88 -0.69 7.26
C VAL A 50 13.65 -0.75 6.36
N ILE A 51 12.61 -1.49 6.78
CA ILE A 51 11.34 -1.58 6.06
C ILE A 51 10.25 -0.92 6.89
N HIS A 52 9.46 -0.04 6.26
CA HIS A 52 8.29 0.56 6.86
C HIS A 52 7.03 -0.03 6.26
N VAL A 53 6.08 -0.44 7.10
CA VAL A 53 4.78 -0.95 6.70
C VAL A 53 3.70 -0.02 7.24
N VAL A 54 2.92 0.59 6.35
CA VAL A 54 1.74 1.40 6.64
C VAL A 54 0.51 0.76 6.02
N SER A 55 -0.68 1.02 6.57
CA SER A 55 -1.96 0.49 6.05
C SER A 55 -3.05 1.53 6.18
N ASP A 56 -4.17 1.31 5.45
CA ASP A 56 -5.43 2.04 5.66
C ASP A 56 -5.24 3.56 5.62
N VAL A 57 -4.52 4.03 4.58
CA VAL A 57 -4.19 5.45 4.39
C VAL A 57 -5.42 6.29 4.10
N HIS A 58 -6.43 5.68 3.45
CA HIS A 58 -7.77 6.24 3.26
C HIS A 58 -7.81 7.64 2.61
N GLY A 59 -6.86 7.94 1.72
CA GLY A 59 -6.83 9.21 1.00
C GLY A 59 -6.20 10.39 1.76
N GLU A 60 -5.59 10.17 2.91
CA GLU A 60 -4.92 11.19 3.73
C GLU A 60 -3.50 11.48 3.23
N ALA A 61 -3.42 12.11 2.04
CA ALA A 61 -2.18 12.32 1.32
C ALA A 61 -1.16 13.17 2.08
N GLU A 62 -1.58 14.25 2.75
CA GLU A 62 -0.67 15.16 3.45
C GLU A 62 -0.06 14.50 4.70
N LYS A 63 -0.87 13.75 5.45
CA LYS A 63 -0.39 13.00 6.62
C LYS A 63 0.58 11.88 6.23
N LEU A 64 0.23 11.10 5.19
CA LEU A 64 1.15 10.08 4.65
C LEU A 64 2.46 10.72 4.18
N LYS A 65 2.39 11.82 3.44
CA LYS A 65 3.56 12.57 2.99
C LYS A 65 4.47 12.96 4.16
N HIS A 66 3.90 13.42 5.27
CA HIS A 66 4.68 13.76 6.46
C HIS A 66 5.36 12.52 7.06
N ILE A 67 4.61 11.42 7.25
CA ILE A 67 5.13 10.16 7.82
C ILE A 67 6.24 9.55 6.95
N ILE A 68 6.10 9.60 5.63
CA ILE A 68 7.16 9.17 4.71
C ILE A 68 8.37 10.11 4.80
N ASN A 69 8.14 11.42 4.83
CA ASN A 69 9.20 12.41 4.81
C ASN A 69 10.01 12.46 6.10
N ASN A 70 9.38 12.23 7.27
CA ASN A 70 10.08 12.13 8.54
C ASN A 70 10.56 10.70 8.87
N CYS A 71 10.33 9.75 7.93
CA CYS A 71 10.65 8.33 8.09
C CYS A 71 10.08 7.77 9.41
N SER A 72 8.79 8.02 9.65
CA SER A 72 8.07 7.62 10.89
C SER A 72 8.78 8.06 12.17
N GLY A 73 9.36 9.26 12.16
CA GLY A 73 10.10 9.86 13.27
C GLY A 73 11.57 9.44 13.37
N GLY A 74 12.01 8.45 12.58
CA GLY A 74 13.37 7.90 12.66
C GLY A 74 14.45 8.88 12.25
N LEU A 75 14.18 9.77 11.28
CA LEU A 75 15.15 10.79 10.87
C LEU A 75 15.50 11.78 11.96
N ARG A 76 14.53 12.22 12.77
CA ARG A 76 14.80 13.09 13.90
C ARG A 76 15.77 12.43 14.87
N SER A 77 15.50 11.19 15.27
CA SER A 77 16.37 10.43 16.19
C SER A 77 17.79 10.29 15.64
N LEU A 78 17.93 10.02 14.33
CA LEU A 78 19.23 9.93 13.67
C LEU A 78 19.95 11.28 13.67
N LEU A 79 19.27 12.39 13.39
CA LEU A 79 19.87 13.71 13.44
C LEU A 79 20.31 14.08 14.87
N GLU A 80 19.51 13.74 15.88
CA GLU A 80 19.87 13.93 17.29
C GLU A 80 21.14 13.14 17.64
N GLU A 81 21.26 11.89 17.20
CA GLU A 81 22.46 11.07 17.39
C GLU A 81 23.71 11.70 16.76
N ILE A 82 23.62 12.14 15.48
CA ILE A 82 24.76 12.65 14.74
C ILE A 82 25.19 14.05 15.20
N PHE A 83 24.22 14.93 15.50
CA PHE A 83 24.46 16.36 15.71
C PHE A 83 24.26 16.84 17.14
N ALA A 84 23.99 15.95 18.12
CA ALA A 84 23.84 16.34 19.53
C ALA A 84 25.02 17.18 20.02
N GLY A 85 24.72 18.39 20.52
CA GLY A 85 25.74 19.32 21.01
C GLY A 85 26.66 19.95 19.95
N LYS A 86 26.46 19.65 18.65
CA LYS A 86 27.28 20.19 17.56
C LYS A 86 26.63 21.35 16.82
N ILE A 87 25.32 21.47 16.88
CA ILE A 87 24.53 22.52 16.25
C ILE A 87 23.50 23.08 17.23
N ASP A 88 23.10 24.34 17.05
CA ASP A 88 22.02 24.93 17.82
C ASP A 88 20.65 24.44 17.36
N GLN A 89 19.61 24.60 18.21
CA GLN A 89 18.26 24.12 17.94
C GLN A 89 17.62 24.76 16.71
N GLY A 90 17.98 26.02 16.40
CA GLY A 90 17.45 26.70 15.20
C GLY A 90 17.96 26.06 13.92
N VAL A 91 19.27 25.76 13.85
CA VAL A 91 19.88 25.06 12.73
C VAL A 91 19.37 23.61 12.63
N PHE A 92 19.16 22.95 13.77
CA PHE A 92 18.59 21.60 13.81
C PHE A 92 17.17 21.54 13.19
N ASN A 93 16.30 22.44 13.63
CA ASN A 93 14.93 22.53 13.10
C ASN A 93 14.91 22.93 11.62
N GLU A 94 15.80 23.85 11.21
CA GLU A 94 15.94 24.24 9.82
C GLU A 94 16.38 23.06 8.96
N LEU A 95 17.35 22.25 9.40
CA LEU A 95 17.83 21.08 8.71
C LEU A 95 16.73 20.02 8.56
N LEU A 96 16.01 19.68 9.63
CA LEU A 96 14.85 18.78 9.58
C LEU A 96 13.81 19.24 8.58
N THR A 97 13.44 20.51 8.63
CA THR A 97 12.40 21.07 7.79
C THR A 97 12.79 21.00 6.30
N PHE A 98 14.07 21.26 5.96
CA PHE A 98 14.55 21.13 4.59
C PHE A 98 14.69 19.68 4.13
N ILE A 99 15.01 18.74 5.02
CA ILE A 99 14.99 17.31 4.68
C ILE A 99 13.56 16.83 4.44
N TYR A 100 12.58 17.27 5.24
CA TYR A 100 11.18 16.85 5.10
C TYR A 100 10.49 17.52 3.91
N TYR A 101 10.66 18.85 3.76
CA TYR A 101 9.90 19.70 2.84
C TYR A 101 10.79 20.74 2.13
N PRO A 102 11.78 20.30 1.33
CA PRO A 102 12.76 21.24 0.73
C PRO A 102 12.12 22.30 -0.16
N ARG A 103 11.10 21.94 -0.95
CA ARG A 103 10.41 22.86 -1.85
C ARG A 103 9.53 23.86 -1.09
N GLU A 104 8.72 23.36 -0.19
CA GLU A 104 7.79 24.15 0.62
C GLU A 104 8.58 25.11 1.53
N SER A 105 9.64 24.62 2.19
CA SER A 105 10.53 25.42 3.03
C SER A 105 11.22 26.54 2.24
N TRP A 106 11.65 26.23 1.01
CA TRP A 106 12.21 27.23 0.11
C TRP A 106 11.20 28.31 -0.29
N LEU A 107 9.96 27.92 -0.61
CA LEU A 107 8.90 28.86 -0.99
C LEU A 107 8.48 29.77 0.18
N VAL A 108 8.31 29.24 1.37
CA VAL A 108 7.99 30.03 2.58
C VAL A 108 9.06 31.07 2.87
N ARG A 109 10.34 30.73 2.61
CA ARG A 109 11.48 31.63 2.82
C ARG A 109 11.85 32.47 1.59
N HIS A 110 11.07 32.39 0.50
CA HIS A 110 11.40 33.04 -0.77
C HIS A 110 11.73 34.54 -0.62
N GLY A 111 10.98 35.28 0.21
CA GLY A 111 11.26 36.67 0.51
C GLY A 111 12.63 36.91 1.14
N GLN A 112 13.12 35.98 1.96
CA GLN A 112 14.44 36.03 2.61
C GLN A 112 15.55 35.52 1.69
N LEU A 113 15.23 34.60 0.78
CA LEU A 113 16.15 33.94 -0.14
C LEU A 113 16.23 34.64 -1.53
N GLY A 114 15.63 35.79 -1.70
CA GLY A 114 15.64 36.56 -2.95
C GLY A 114 17.05 36.96 -3.43
N ALA A 115 17.97 37.23 -2.49
CA ALA A 115 19.35 37.59 -2.81
C ALA A 115 20.28 36.38 -2.87
N ALA A 116 21.17 36.32 -3.86
CA ALA A 116 22.15 35.24 -4.03
C ALA A 116 23.04 34.99 -2.77
N PRO A 117 23.51 36.03 -2.03
CA PRO A 117 24.27 35.80 -0.81
C PRO A 117 23.48 35.05 0.28
N ALA A 118 22.18 35.33 0.43
CA ALA A 118 21.34 34.63 1.40
C ALA A 118 21.14 33.15 1.05
N ARG A 119 20.91 32.84 -0.25
CA ARG A 119 20.83 31.46 -0.73
C ARG A 119 22.14 30.70 -0.51
N ARG A 120 23.27 31.31 -0.86
CA ARG A 120 24.59 30.73 -0.59
C ARG A 120 24.84 30.46 0.87
N ALA A 121 24.48 31.38 1.77
CA ALA A 121 24.61 31.20 3.22
C ALA A 121 23.75 30.00 3.71
N LEU A 122 22.54 29.83 3.21
CA LEU A 122 21.68 28.68 3.50
C LEU A 122 22.32 27.37 3.03
N VAL A 123 22.73 27.31 1.77
CA VAL A 123 23.36 26.10 1.17
C VAL A 123 24.61 25.71 1.94
N ASN A 124 25.51 26.64 2.25
CA ASN A 124 26.71 26.39 3.02
C ASN A 124 26.43 25.92 4.45
N ARG A 125 25.27 26.26 5.02
CA ARG A 125 24.82 25.80 6.32
C ARG A 125 24.21 24.40 6.28
N LEU A 126 23.38 24.07 5.28
CA LEU A 126 22.61 22.83 5.24
C LEU A 126 23.35 21.69 4.52
N ILE A 127 23.87 21.93 3.32
CA ILE A 127 24.41 20.84 2.47
C ILE A 127 25.53 20.03 3.13
N PRO A 128 26.51 20.62 3.83
CA PRO A 128 27.55 19.81 4.51
C PRO A 128 26.96 18.83 5.54
N ARG A 129 25.86 19.24 6.20
CA ARG A 129 25.17 18.40 7.19
C ARG A 129 24.32 17.31 6.54
N GLU A 130 23.61 17.66 5.49
CA GLU A 130 22.90 16.66 4.68
C GLU A 130 23.84 15.63 4.05
N VAL A 131 25.04 16.04 3.62
CA VAL A 131 26.07 15.12 3.12
C VAL A 131 26.62 14.22 4.22
N GLU A 132 26.79 14.74 5.45
CA GLU A 132 27.17 13.91 6.60
C GLU A 132 26.10 12.85 6.89
N LEU A 133 24.82 13.24 6.84
CA LEU A 133 23.71 12.33 6.98
C LEU A 133 23.63 11.32 5.82
N LEU A 134 23.83 11.77 4.57
CA LEU A 134 23.91 10.91 3.39
C LEU A 134 24.98 9.82 3.56
N ARG A 135 26.18 10.19 4.00
CA ARG A 135 27.26 9.23 4.28
C ARG A 135 26.88 8.23 5.35
N HIS A 136 26.20 8.68 6.39
CA HIS A 136 25.76 7.81 7.48
C HIS A 136 24.78 6.74 6.98
N VAL A 137 23.71 7.15 6.28
CA VAL A 137 22.70 6.20 5.79
C VAL A 137 23.20 5.31 4.65
N ALA A 138 24.20 5.76 3.88
CA ALA A 138 24.79 4.99 2.79
C ALA A 138 25.63 3.78 3.26
N ARG A 139 26.07 3.72 4.52
CA ARG A 139 26.90 2.63 5.05
C ARG A 139 26.24 1.25 5.01
N GLY A 140 24.92 1.21 4.99
CA GLY A 140 24.14 -0.03 4.91
C GLY A 140 24.04 -0.64 3.51
N TYR A 141 24.69 -0.02 2.49
CA TYR A 141 24.49 -0.38 1.08
C TYR A 141 25.80 -0.69 0.38
N ASP A 142 25.79 -1.66 -0.53
CA ASP A 142 26.87 -1.82 -1.50
C ASP A 142 26.76 -0.78 -2.64
N LEU A 143 27.84 -0.63 -3.44
CA LEU A 143 27.87 0.37 -4.51
C LEU A 143 26.79 0.13 -5.58
N ALA A 144 26.47 -1.13 -5.90
CA ALA A 144 25.46 -1.46 -6.89
C ALA A 144 24.04 -1.14 -6.39
N GLN A 145 23.80 -1.28 -5.09
CA GLN A 145 22.55 -0.85 -4.47
C GLN A 145 22.43 0.69 -4.46
N LEU A 146 23.52 1.39 -4.10
CA LEU A 146 23.56 2.86 -4.16
C LEU A 146 23.26 3.37 -5.56
N ASP A 147 23.85 2.79 -6.60
CA ASP A 147 23.65 3.19 -7.99
C ASP A 147 22.20 3.08 -8.47
N ARG A 148 21.42 2.17 -7.89
CA ARG A 148 19.97 2.02 -8.17
C ARG A 148 19.10 3.06 -7.48
N ILE A 149 19.55 3.59 -6.34
CA ILE A 149 18.81 4.55 -5.51
C ILE A 149 19.17 5.99 -5.86
N LEU A 150 20.43 6.24 -6.18
CA LEU A 150 20.91 7.57 -6.50
C LEU A 150 20.23 8.12 -7.76
N PRO A 151 19.77 9.40 -7.76
CA PRO A 151 19.16 10.01 -8.94
C PRO A 151 20.19 10.09 -10.08
N ALA A 152 19.88 9.58 -11.27
CA ALA A 152 20.82 9.43 -12.39
C ALA A 152 21.65 10.70 -12.68
N ALA A 153 20.99 11.88 -12.68
CA ALA A 153 21.67 13.16 -12.94
C ALA A 153 22.65 13.58 -11.82
N TYR A 154 22.43 13.12 -10.58
CA TYR A 154 23.22 13.48 -9.41
C TYR A 154 24.11 12.34 -8.90
N ALA A 155 23.96 11.15 -9.44
CA ALA A 155 24.68 9.95 -8.97
C ALA A 155 26.20 10.12 -8.96
N PRO A 156 26.85 10.71 -9.99
CA PRO A 156 28.30 10.95 -9.95
C PRO A 156 28.72 11.86 -8.79
N LEU A 157 27.96 12.96 -8.57
CA LEU A 157 28.26 13.93 -7.50
C LEU A 157 28.04 13.31 -6.12
N PHE A 158 26.89 12.65 -5.90
CA PHE A 158 26.57 12.06 -4.60
C PHE A 158 27.51 10.90 -4.25
N ARG A 159 27.93 10.13 -5.23
CA ARG A 159 28.97 9.10 -5.05
C ARG A 159 30.30 9.69 -4.60
N GLU A 160 30.76 10.75 -5.25
CA GLU A 160 31.97 11.48 -4.81
C GLU A 160 31.83 12.01 -3.39
N TRP A 161 30.66 12.54 -3.03
CA TRP A 161 30.42 13.04 -1.67
C TRP A 161 30.34 11.93 -0.62
N ILE A 162 29.78 10.79 -0.95
CA ILE A 162 29.75 9.61 -0.06
C ILE A 162 31.18 9.14 0.22
N LEU A 163 32.01 9.03 -0.79
CA LEU A 163 33.39 8.48 -0.72
C LEU A 163 34.44 9.54 -0.38
N ALA A 164 34.08 10.81 -0.27
CA ALA A 164 35.07 11.90 -0.14
C ALA A 164 35.97 11.80 1.09
N ARG A 165 35.50 11.25 2.20
CA ARG A 165 36.33 11.02 3.40
C ARG A 165 37.32 9.91 3.20
N GLU A 166 36.93 8.82 2.57
CA GLU A 166 37.79 7.66 2.29
C GLU A 166 38.93 8.01 1.30
N PHE A 167 38.69 9.00 0.42
CA PHE A 167 39.68 9.51 -0.53
C PHE A 167 40.38 10.78 -0.04
N ASP A 168 40.19 11.18 1.21
CA ASP A 168 40.80 12.39 1.82
C ASP A 168 40.67 13.65 0.94
N ARG A 169 39.48 13.85 0.36
CA ARG A 169 39.17 15.02 -0.48
C ARG A 169 39.23 16.30 0.35
N SER A 170 39.88 17.33 -0.19
CA SER A 170 40.00 18.62 0.49
C SER A 170 38.67 19.36 0.64
N PRO A 171 38.52 20.26 1.64
CA PRO A 171 37.35 21.14 1.77
C PRO A 171 37.07 21.98 0.51
N GLU A 172 38.14 22.37 -0.22
CA GLU A 172 38.03 23.15 -1.46
C GLU A 172 37.35 22.36 -2.57
N PHE A 173 37.62 21.04 -2.66
CA PHE A 173 36.93 20.15 -3.60
C PHE A 173 35.41 20.17 -3.38
N PHE A 174 34.97 20.09 -2.14
CA PHE A 174 33.56 20.16 -1.78
C PHE A 174 32.97 21.56 -2.04
N ALA A 175 33.67 22.62 -1.65
CA ALA A 175 33.26 24.00 -1.84
C ALA A 175 33.10 24.36 -3.35
N ALA A 176 33.98 23.87 -4.19
CA ALA A 176 33.91 24.12 -5.65
C ALA A 176 32.65 23.50 -6.28
N THR A 177 32.21 22.32 -5.81
CA THR A 177 30.96 21.73 -6.31
C THR A 177 29.74 22.53 -5.90
N LEU A 178 29.68 23.04 -4.66
CA LEU A 178 28.57 23.88 -4.18
C LEU A 178 28.52 25.24 -4.90
N GLU A 179 29.69 25.83 -5.15
CA GLU A 179 29.81 27.12 -5.84
C GLU A 179 29.13 27.09 -7.22
N ASN A 180 29.31 26.00 -7.97
CA ASN A 180 28.66 25.84 -9.28
C ASN A 180 27.13 25.88 -9.18
N PHE A 181 26.53 25.20 -8.19
CA PHE A 181 25.07 25.24 -7.99
C PHE A 181 24.59 26.64 -7.59
N CYS A 182 25.32 27.34 -6.71
CA CYS A 182 24.98 28.69 -6.31
C CYS A 182 25.14 29.70 -7.46
N ALA A 183 26.11 29.52 -8.35
CA ALA A 183 26.33 30.38 -9.51
C ALA A 183 25.25 30.19 -10.59
N CYS A 184 24.70 28.98 -10.72
CA CYS A 184 23.73 28.61 -11.73
C CYS A 184 22.27 28.62 -11.25
N GLY A 185 21.99 28.94 -9.97
CA GLY A 185 20.63 28.93 -9.39
C GLY A 185 20.03 27.54 -9.19
N GLY A 186 20.88 26.51 -9.03
CA GLY A 186 20.50 25.11 -8.87
C GLY A 186 20.38 24.65 -7.41
N GLU A 187 20.30 25.57 -6.45
CA GLU A 187 20.35 25.25 -5.03
C GLU A 187 19.15 24.42 -4.56
N LEU A 188 17.95 24.80 -5.02
CA LEU A 188 16.72 24.09 -4.65
C LEU A 188 16.69 22.65 -5.19
N GLU A 189 17.09 22.47 -6.45
CA GLU A 189 17.17 21.14 -7.07
C GLU A 189 18.13 20.24 -6.32
N LEU A 190 19.30 20.78 -5.93
CA LEU A 190 20.29 20.05 -5.15
C LEU A 190 19.74 19.61 -3.78
N LEU A 191 19.15 20.54 -3.01
CA LEU A 191 18.52 20.25 -1.72
C LEU A 191 17.39 19.18 -1.85
N ARG A 192 16.56 19.32 -2.90
CA ARG A 192 15.47 18.34 -3.14
C ARG A 192 15.98 16.93 -3.42
N HIS A 193 16.98 16.82 -4.29
CA HIS A 193 17.54 15.53 -4.65
C HIS A 193 18.31 14.91 -3.48
N LEU A 194 19.03 15.70 -2.72
CA LEU A 194 19.78 15.24 -1.56
C LEU A 194 18.84 14.75 -0.45
N ALA A 195 17.84 15.56 -0.07
CA ALA A 195 16.85 15.21 0.93
C ALA A 195 16.08 13.93 0.55
N ARG A 196 15.64 13.81 -0.73
CA ARG A 196 14.97 12.60 -1.22
C ARG A 196 15.89 11.38 -1.16
N THR A 197 17.16 11.51 -1.52
CA THR A 197 18.13 10.42 -1.48
C THR A 197 18.37 9.93 -0.05
N ILE A 198 18.51 10.86 0.90
CA ILE A 198 18.65 10.53 2.32
C ILE A 198 17.44 9.71 2.80
N ARG A 199 16.22 10.15 2.52
CA ARG A 199 15.01 9.43 2.92
C ARG A 199 14.92 8.03 2.28
N ASN A 200 15.23 7.92 1.00
CA ASN A 200 15.21 6.64 0.28
C ASN A 200 16.30 5.66 0.72
N LEU A 201 17.42 6.15 1.26
CA LEU A 201 18.46 5.32 1.86
C LEU A 201 18.13 4.98 3.33
N PHE A 202 17.47 5.87 4.05
CA PHE A 202 17.05 5.60 5.43
C PHE A 202 15.98 4.51 5.48
N VAL A 203 14.96 4.58 4.60
CA VAL A 203 13.93 3.55 4.44
C VAL A 203 14.20 2.77 3.16
N SER A 204 14.72 1.55 3.31
CA SER A 204 15.10 0.71 2.16
C SER A 204 13.89 0.21 1.36
N GLU A 205 12.75 0.02 2.02
CA GLU A 205 11.48 -0.36 1.39
C GLU A 205 10.29 0.23 2.16
N LEU A 206 9.33 0.78 1.42
CA LEU A 206 8.02 1.18 1.92
C LEU A 206 6.98 0.15 1.47
N ILE A 207 6.24 -0.41 2.43
CA ILE A 207 5.10 -1.30 2.14
C ILE A 207 3.81 -0.57 2.50
N VAL A 208 2.89 -0.49 1.54
CA VAL A 208 1.52 -0.02 1.80
C VAL A 208 0.60 -1.24 1.79
N ALA A 209 0.08 -1.58 2.96
CA ALA A 209 -0.71 -2.79 3.17
C ALA A 209 -2.21 -2.58 2.91
N GLY A 210 -2.55 -1.93 1.80
CA GLY A 210 -3.90 -1.77 1.27
C GLY A 210 -4.63 -0.52 1.76
N ASP A 211 -5.78 -0.31 1.12
CA ASP A 211 -6.72 0.78 1.34
C ASP A 211 -6.10 2.18 1.18
N PHE A 212 -5.65 2.46 -0.05
CA PHE A 212 -5.13 3.78 -0.44
C PHE A 212 -6.19 4.87 -0.34
N GLY A 213 -7.45 4.56 -0.62
CA GLY A 213 -8.57 5.49 -0.56
C GLY A 213 -9.82 4.89 0.07
N ASP A 214 -10.55 5.69 0.84
CA ASP A 214 -11.89 5.44 1.36
C ASP A 214 -12.58 6.79 1.60
N ARG A 215 -12.63 7.25 2.85
CA ARG A 215 -13.36 8.45 3.27
C ARG A 215 -12.50 9.71 3.28
N GLY A 216 -11.21 9.58 3.04
CA GLY A 216 -10.29 10.70 2.96
C GLY A 216 -10.35 11.44 1.63
N PRO A 217 -9.70 12.61 1.54
CA PRO A 217 -9.96 13.58 0.47
C PRO A 217 -9.36 13.23 -0.89
N ARG A 218 -8.19 12.56 -0.95
CA ARG A 218 -7.36 12.53 -2.15
C ARG A 218 -6.60 11.21 -2.34
N ILE A 219 -7.28 10.16 -2.79
CA ILE A 219 -6.62 8.89 -3.18
C ILE A 219 -5.57 9.11 -4.28
N ASP A 220 -5.87 9.97 -5.25
CA ASP A 220 -4.96 10.32 -6.33
C ASP A 220 -3.65 10.90 -5.82
N GLY A 221 -3.70 11.77 -4.81
CA GLY A 221 -2.52 12.34 -4.15
C GLY A 221 -1.71 11.32 -3.37
N VAL A 222 -2.37 10.37 -2.70
CA VAL A 222 -1.71 9.27 -1.98
C VAL A 222 -0.90 8.42 -2.95
N ILE A 223 -1.54 7.94 -4.04
CA ILE A 223 -0.88 7.06 -5.00
C ILE A 223 0.25 7.81 -5.73
N ASP A 224 0.03 9.07 -6.13
CA ASP A 224 1.06 9.88 -6.78
C ASP A 224 2.30 10.03 -5.89
N HIS A 225 2.10 10.29 -4.58
CA HIS A 225 3.21 10.38 -3.63
C HIS A 225 3.99 9.06 -3.50
N VAL A 226 3.29 7.94 -3.36
CA VAL A 226 3.88 6.60 -3.24
C VAL A 226 4.65 6.20 -4.51
N MET A 227 4.14 6.54 -5.69
CA MET A 227 4.83 6.29 -6.97
C MET A 227 6.19 6.97 -7.09
N HIS A 228 6.47 8.01 -6.30
CA HIS A 228 7.74 8.72 -6.29
C HIS A 228 8.77 8.13 -5.30
N HIS A 229 8.40 7.14 -4.50
CA HIS A 229 9.34 6.45 -3.61
C HIS A 229 10.16 5.42 -4.40
N ALA A 230 11.44 5.24 -4.02
CA ALA A 230 12.37 4.44 -4.80
C ALA A 230 12.04 2.94 -4.80
N ASN A 231 11.61 2.41 -3.66
CA ASN A 231 11.30 0.99 -3.49
C ASN A 231 9.98 0.85 -2.72
N VAL A 232 8.93 0.40 -3.42
CA VAL A 232 7.59 0.22 -2.86
C VAL A 232 7.07 -1.16 -3.20
N ALA A 233 6.50 -1.81 -2.18
CA ALA A 233 5.65 -2.99 -2.34
C ALA A 233 4.24 -2.68 -1.80
N ILE A 234 3.24 -3.36 -2.32
CA ILE A 234 1.83 -3.09 -2.03
C ILE A 234 1.10 -4.40 -1.76
N THR A 235 0.22 -4.45 -0.76
CA THR A 235 -0.88 -5.41 -0.76
C THR A 235 -2.18 -4.69 -1.04
N TRP A 236 -3.12 -5.35 -1.73
CA TRP A 236 -4.40 -4.71 -2.05
C TRP A 236 -5.38 -4.80 -0.90
N GLY A 237 -6.15 -3.70 -0.70
CA GLY A 237 -7.32 -3.66 0.16
C GLY A 237 -8.63 -3.77 -0.64
N ASN A 238 -9.76 -3.84 0.05
CA ASN A 238 -11.07 -3.93 -0.59
C ASN A 238 -11.45 -2.62 -1.31
N HIS A 239 -11.05 -1.46 -0.79
CA HIS A 239 -11.23 -0.19 -1.48
C HIS A 239 -10.40 -0.13 -2.76
N ASP A 240 -9.17 -0.64 -2.74
CA ASP A 240 -8.32 -0.69 -3.93
C ASP A 240 -8.93 -1.59 -5.02
N ALA A 241 -9.51 -2.74 -4.64
CA ALA A 241 -10.23 -3.61 -5.57
C ALA A 241 -11.41 -2.90 -6.22
N SER A 242 -12.17 -2.08 -5.47
CA SER A 242 -13.29 -1.30 -6.02
C SER A 242 -12.83 -0.23 -7.03
N TRP A 243 -11.73 0.48 -6.75
CA TRP A 243 -11.15 1.45 -7.67
C TRP A 243 -10.55 0.80 -8.92
N MET A 244 -9.87 -0.33 -8.77
CA MET A 244 -9.36 -1.11 -9.90
C MET A 244 -10.51 -1.62 -10.78
N GLY A 245 -11.59 -2.15 -10.17
CA GLY A 245 -12.78 -2.59 -10.89
C GLY A 245 -13.46 -1.45 -11.65
N ALA A 246 -13.61 -0.28 -11.02
CA ALA A 246 -14.17 0.91 -11.65
C ALA A 246 -13.33 1.40 -12.84
N CYS A 247 -12.00 1.44 -12.70
CA CYS A 247 -11.07 1.79 -13.77
C CYS A 247 -11.20 0.85 -14.99
N LEU A 248 -11.42 -0.44 -14.73
CA LEU A 248 -11.61 -1.46 -15.78
C LEU A 248 -13.03 -1.47 -16.37
N GLY A 249 -13.97 -0.69 -15.81
CA GLY A 249 -15.34 -0.55 -16.30
C GLY A 249 -16.35 -1.51 -15.68
N GLN A 250 -16.01 -2.16 -14.55
CA GLN A 250 -16.98 -2.94 -13.76
C GLN A 250 -17.99 -1.98 -13.13
N THR A 251 -19.24 -2.11 -13.53
CA THR A 251 -20.28 -1.10 -13.29
C THR A 251 -20.70 -0.96 -11.82
N ALA A 252 -20.78 -2.06 -11.07
CA ALA A 252 -21.09 -1.99 -9.64
C ALA A 252 -19.93 -1.36 -8.85
N CYS A 253 -18.66 -1.54 -9.26
CA CYS A 253 -17.52 -0.84 -8.70
C CYS A 253 -17.57 0.66 -9.00
N ILE A 254 -17.93 1.06 -10.24
CA ILE A 254 -18.15 2.47 -10.60
C ILE A 254 -19.19 3.10 -9.67
N ALA A 255 -20.33 2.46 -9.51
CA ALA A 255 -21.40 2.96 -8.65
C ALA A 255 -20.97 3.02 -7.16
N THR A 256 -20.20 2.04 -6.70
CA THR A 256 -19.62 2.03 -5.33
C THR A 256 -18.69 3.22 -5.10
N VAL A 257 -17.74 3.46 -6.00
CA VAL A 257 -16.78 4.58 -5.91
C VAL A 257 -17.51 5.93 -5.93
N LEU A 258 -18.47 6.10 -6.85
CA LEU A 258 -19.29 7.32 -6.92
C LEU A 258 -20.10 7.55 -5.64
N ARG A 259 -20.79 6.51 -5.14
CA ARG A 259 -21.60 6.60 -3.92
C ARG A 259 -20.72 6.99 -2.71
N MET A 260 -19.57 6.36 -2.54
CA MET A 260 -18.63 6.68 -1.46
C MET A 260 -18.14 8.13 -1.58
N SER A 261 -17.74 8.55 -2.77
CA SER A 261 -17.26 9.91 -3.01
C SER A 261 -18.36 10.97 -2.73
N VAL A 262 -19.60 10.73 -3.13
CA VAL A 262 -20.72 11.63 -2.83
C VAL A 262 -21.04 11.65 -1.34
N ARG A 263 -21.14 10.48 -0.69
CA ARG A 263 -21.49 10.36 0.73
C ARG A 263 -20.55 11.13 1.66
N TYR A 264 -19.25 11.08 1.36
CA TYR A 264 -18.22 11.71 2.19
C TYR A 264 -17.69 13.02 1.63
N GLY A 265 -18.31 13.57 0.57
CA GLY A 265 -17.93 14.87 -0.01
C GLY A 265 -16.58 14.86 -0.70
N ARG A 266 -16.16 13.73 -1.22
CA ARG A 266 -14.85 13.57 -1.87
C ARG A 266 -14.93 13.78 -3.38
N LEU A 267 -15.68 14.77 -3.82
CA LEU A 267 -15.96 15.03 -5.23
C LEU A 267 -14.72 15.50 -5.99
N SER A 268 -13.85 16.26 -5.33
CA SER A 268 -12.63 16.80 -5.93
C SER A 268 -11.65 15.72 -6.41
N GLN A 269 -11.59 14.56 -5.76
CA GLN A 269 -10.74 13.46 -6.25
C GLN A 269 -11.24 12.92 -7.60
N LEU A 270 -12.56 12.90 -7.84
CA LEU A 270 -13.12 12.49 -9.12
C LEU A 270 -12.89 13.56 -10.19
N GLU A 271 -13.30 14.82 -9.93
CA GLU A 271 -13.26 15.88 -10.93
C GLU A 271 -11.86 16.42 -11.19
N GLN A 272 -11.13 16.79 -10.12
CA GLN A 272 -9.80 17.40 -10.23
C GLN A 272 -8.69 16.35 -10.31
N GLY A 273 -8.81 15.24 -9.55
CA GLY A 273 -7.82 14.17 -9.54
C GLY A 273 -7.86 13.33 -10.81
N TYR A 274 -9.03 12.87 -11.19
CA TYR A 274 -9.19 11.90 -12.28
C TYR A 274 -9.89 12.44 -13.53
N GLY A 275 -10.41 13.66 -13.49
CA GLY A 275 -11.12 14.26 -14.63
C GLY A 275 -12.48 13.60 -14.91
N ILE A 276 -13.12 13.03 -13.90
CA ILE A 276 -14.41 12.34 -13.99
C ILE A 276 -15.51 13.33 -13.58
N PRO A 277 -16.33 13.88 -14.53
CA PRO A 277 -17.34 14.88 -14.23
C PRO A 277 -18.53 14.27 -13.54
N LEU A 278 -19.11 14.96 -12.55
CA LEU A 278 -20.30 14.52 -11.82
C LEU A 278 -21.62 14.92 -12.47
N LYS A 279 -21.58 15.72 -13.54
CA LYS A 279 -22.75 16.23 -14.23
C LYS A 279 -23.78 15.17 -14.63
N PRO A 280 -23.38 13.95 -15.09
CA PRO A 280 -24.36 12.89 -15.40
C PRO A 280 -25.20 12.48 -14.18
N LEU A 281 -24.58 12.39 -13.00
CA LEU A 281 -25.28 12.04 -11.77
C LEU A 281 -26.15 13.18 -11.24
N GLU A 282 -25.71 14.43 -11.36
CA GLU A 282 -26.54 15.59 -11.04
C GLU A 282 -27.83 15.60 -11.89
N GLN A 283 -27.71 15.37 -13.20
CA GLN A 283 -28.86 15.34 -14.12
C GLN A 283 -29.82 14.20 -13.79
N LEU A 284 -29.31 13.00 -13.50
CA LEU A 284 -30.14 11.87 -13.06
C LEU A 284 -30.86 12.19 -11.74
N ALA A 285 -30.16 12.76 -10.77
CA ALA A 285 -30.69 13.13 -9.47
C ALA A 285 -31.78 14.20 -9.56
N GLU A 286 -31.61 15.22 -10.39
CA GLU A 286 -32.62 16.27 -10.61
C GLU A 286 -33.84 15.75 -11.35
N ALA A 287 -33.65 14.92 -12.39
CA ALA A 287 -34.75 14.40 -13.19
C ALA A 287 -35.65 13.43 -12.43
N GLU A 288 -35.05 12.46 -11.74
CA GLU A 288 -35.79 11.34 -11.12
C GLU A 288 -36.13 11.61 -9.65
N TYR A 289 -35.28 12.34 -8.92
CA TYR A 289 -35.40 12.57 -7.48
C TYR A 289 -35.60 14.04 -7.10
N GLY A 290 -35.91 14.92 -8.08
CA GLY A 290 -36.04 16.37 -7.87
C GLY A 290 -36.96 16.80 -6.73
N ASN A 291 -38.05 16.08 -6.49
CA ASN A 291 -39.01 16.33 -5.42
C ASN A 291 -38.84 15.43 -4.19
N ASP A 292 -37.82 14.57 -4.15
CA ASP A 292 -37.56 13.65 -3.05
C ASP A 292 -36.77 14.36 -1.94
N PRO A 293 -37.24 14.33 -0.70
CA PRO A 293 -36.53 14.92 0.43
C PRO A 293 -35.25 14.14 0.83
N CYS A 294 -35.07 12.92 0.35
CA CYS A 294 -33.91 12.05 0.55
C CYS A 294 -33.43 11.96 2.01
N LYS A 295 -34.33 11.91 2.98
CA LYS A 295 -34.02 12.01 4.43
C LYS A 295 -33.09 10.93 4.97
N CYS A 296 -33.04 9.76 4.32
CA CYS A 296 -32.17 8.64 4.71
C CYS A 296 -30.74 8.73 4.15
N PHE A 297 -30.47 9.76 3.33
CA PHE A 297 -29.23 9.94 2.59
C PHE A 297 -28.45 11.13 3.15
N GLU A 298 -28.00 10.96 4.41
CA GLU A 298 -27.20 11.96 5.09
C GLU A 298 -25.81 12.12 4.43
N TYR A 299 -25.38 13.36 4.36
CA TYR A 299 -24.09 13.76 3.85
C TYR A 299 -23.09 13.95 5.01
N PHE A 300 -21.89 13.39 4.89
CA PHE A 300 -20.87 13.40 5.95
C PHE A 300 -19.59 14.16 5.53
N GLY A 301 -19.67 15.02 4.53
CA GLY A 301 -18.55 15.80 4.04
C GLY A 301 -18.51 17.23 4.60
N PRO A 302 -17.57 18.06 4.10
CA PRO A 302 -17.52 19.49 4.40
C PRO A 302 -18.80 20.18 3.95
N ALA A 303 -19.24 21.23 4.65
CA ALA A 303 -20.42 21.99 4.30
C ALA A 303 -20.34 22.51 2.85
N LEU A 304 -21.25 22.08 2.00
CA LEU A 304 -21.34 22.47 0.60
C LEU A 304 -22.64 23.28 0.36
N ARG A 305 -22.60 24.20 -0.63
CA ARG A 305 -23.72 25.12 -0.91
C ARG A 305 -25.02 24.44 -1.36
N ASN A 306 -24.98 23.18 -1.83
CA ASN A 306 -26.14 22.46 -2.37
C ASN A 306 -26.31 21.05 -1.75
N GLU A 307 -26.42 20.99 -0.43
CA GLU A 307 -26.65 19.73 0.30
C GLU A 307 -27.89 18.95 -0.17
N PRO A 308 -29.06 19.58 -0.51
CA PRO A 308 -30.20 18.86 -1.03
C PRO A 308 -29.92 18.10 -2.33
N LEU A 309 -29.10 18.65 -3.23
CA LEU A 309 -28.68 17.97 -4.45
C LEU A 309 -27.80 16.76 -4.13
N LEU A 310 -26.88 16.91 -3.18
CA LEU A 310 -26.01 15.80 -2.76
C LEU A 310 -26.79 14.62 -2.18
N GLY A 311 -27.83 14.87 -1.37
CA GLY A 311 -28.73 13.82 -0.89
C GLY A 311 -29.45 13.07 -2.02
N ARG A 312 -29.91 13.80 -3.05
CA ARG A 312 -30.54 13.22 -4.24
C ARG A 312 -29.53 12.43 -5.09
N MET A 313 -28.35 12.98 -5.30
CA MET A 313 -27.24 12.28 -5.99
C MET A 313 -26.86 10.98 -5.26
N GLN A 314 -26.79 11.04 -3.93
CA GLN A 314 -26.47 9.86 -3.12
C GLN A 314 -27.56 8.79 -3.23
N LYS A 315 -28.86 9.19 -3.22
CA LYS A 315 -29.96 8.25 -3.41
C LYS A 315 -29.95 7.64 -4.82
N ALA A 316 -29.81 8.47 -5.85
CA ALA A 316 -29.77 8.03 -7.24
C ALA A 316 -28.65 7.00 -7.47
N ILE A 317 -27.43 7.30 -7.03
CA ILE A 317 -26.30 6.37 -7.20
C ILE A 317 -26.40 5.13 -6.31
N ALA A 318 -27.03 5.21 -5.13
CA ALA A 318 -27.24 4.05 -4.27
C ALA A 318 -28.25 3.07 -4.89
N ILE A 319 -29.37 3.56 -5.44
CA ILE A 319 -30.34 2.71 -6.15
C ILE A 319 -29.69 2.07 -7.39
N LEU A 320 -28.96 2.84 -8.18
CA LEU A 320 -28.21 2.33 -9.32
C LEU A 320 -27.21 1.23 -8.89
N GLN A 321 -26.45 1.45 -7.80
CA GLN A 321 -25.56 0.46 -7.25
C GLN A 321 -26.27 -0.84 -6.89
N PHE A 322 -27.39 -0.79 -6.17
CA PHE A 322 -28.11 -2.00 -5.76
C PHE A 322 -28.66 -2.78 -6.96
N LYS A 323 -29.10 -2.11 -8.03
CA LYS A 323 -29.49 -2.78 -9.28
C LYS A 323 -28.31 -3.50 -9.92
N LEU A 324 -27.13 -2.84 -10.00
CA LEU A 324 -25.92 -3.41 -10.59
C LEU A 324 -25.34 -4.56 -9.74
N GLU A 325 -25.43 -4.46 -8.42
CA GLU A 325 -25.09 -5.54 -7.48
C GLU A 325 -26.01 -6.75 -7.67
N SER A 326 -27.32 -6.53 -7.75
CA SER A 326 -28.32 -7.57 -8.05
C SER A 326 -27.97 -8.30 -9.36
N GLN A 327 -27.67 -7.57 -10.43
CA GLN A 327 -27.26 -8.16 -11.71
C GLN A 327 -25.96 -8.96 -11.58
N THR A 328 -24.98 -8.45 -10.82
CA THR A 328 -23.69 -9.10 -10.56
C THR A 328 -23.89 -10.41 -9.78
N ILE A 329 -24.71 -10.40 -8.74
CA ILE A 329 -25.04 -11.58 -7.92
C ILE A 329 -25.72 -12.65 -8.77
N ARG A 330 -26.70 -12.27 -9.60
CA ARG A 330 -27.48 -13.21 -10.43
C ARG A 330 -26.63 -13.90 -11.49
N ARG A 331 -25.65 -13.21 -12.09
CA ARG A 331 -24.76 -13.85 -13.10
C ARG A 331 -23.61 -14.64 -12.48
N ASN A 332 -23.39 -14.53 -11.15
CA ASN A 332 -22.33 -15.20 -10.40
C ASN A 332 -22.85 -16.01 -9.21
N PRO A 333 -23.62 -17.08 -9.43
CA PRO A 333 -24.21 -17.88 -8.35
C PRO A 333 -23.15 -18.51 -7.43
N GLN A 334 -21.94 -18.74 -7.93
CA GLN A 334 -20.79 -19.27 -7.17
C GLN A 334 -20.29 -18.30 -6.07
N PHE A 335 -20.65 -17.01 -6.10
CA PHE A 335 -20.32 -16.06 -5.05
C PHE A 335 -21.09 -16.29 -3.75
N GLY A 336 -22.17 -17.10 -3.77
CA GLY A 336 -22.96 -17.40 -2.57
C GLY A 336 -23.71 -16.21 -1.99
N LEU A 337 -23.97 -15.16 -2.79
CA LEU A 337 -24.54 -13.88 -2.37
C LEU A 337 -26.05 -13.73 -2.66
N GLN A 338 -26.75 -14.82 -3.02
CA GLN A 338 -28.18 -14.74 -3.37
C GLN A 338 -29.05 -14.16 -2.23
N GLY A 339 -28.63 -14.36 -0.98
CA GLY A 339 -29.24 -13.75 0.20
C GLY A 339 -29.11 -12.21 0.25
N ARG A 340 -28.16 -11.64 -0.50
CA ARG A 340 -27.87 -10.21 -0.56
C ARG A 340 -28.54 -9.50 -1.74
N ASP A 341 -29.23 -10.21 -2.63
CA ASP A 341 -30.07 -9.62 -3.66
C ASP A 341 -31.39 -9.14 -3.00
N LEU A 342 -31.35 -7.92 -2.43
CA LEU A 342 -32.41 -7.38 -1.59
C LEU A 342 -33.53 -6.66 -2.37
N LEU A 343 -33.25 -6.14 -3.57
CA LEU A 343 -34.25 -5.40 -4.36
C LEU A 343 -35.51 -6.24 -4.66
N PRO A 344 -35.43 -7.51 -5.09
CA PRO A 344 -36.59 -8.35 -5.32
C PRO A 344 -37.33 -8.76 -4.05
N ARG A 345 -36.72 -8.54 -2.87
CA ARG A 345 -37.33 -8.87 -1.56
C ARG A 345 -38.06 -7.71 -0.93
N ILE A 346 -38.14 -6.58 -1.62
CA ILE A 346 -38.96 -5.44 -1.21
C ILE A 346 -40.41 -5.74 -1.54
N ASP A 347 -41.30 -5.57 -0.55
CA ASP A 347 -42.73 -5.50 -0.74
C ASP A 347 -43.15 -4.02 -0.82
N PRO A 348 -43.38 -3.48 -2.02
CA PRO A 348 -43.72 -2.09 -2.19
C PRO A 348 -45.10 -1.74 -1.65
N ALA A 349 -46.03 -2.69 -1.57
CA ALA A 349 -47.39 -2.46 -1.05
C ALA A 349 -47.39 -2.25 0.47
N ASN A 350 -46.62 -3.05 1.19
CA ASN A 350 -46.50 -2.94 2.65
C ASN A 350 -45.31 -2.03 3.07
N GLY A 351 -44.39 -1.72 2.16
CA GLY A 351 -43.20 -0.92 2.44
C GLY A 351 -42.22 -1.62 3.38
N THR A 352 -42.02 -2.90 3.14
CA THR A 352 -41.13 -3.75 3.93
C THR A 352 -40.08 -4.43 3.02
N VAL A 353 -39.02 -4.90 3.61
CA VAL A 353 -37.99 -5.73 2.94
C VAL A 353 -37.74 -6.98 3.76
N GLU A 354 -37.60 -8.13 3.10
CA GLU A 354 -37.22 -9.38 3.73
C GLU A 354 -35.67 -9.51 3.78
N ILE A 355 -35.12 -9.62 4.98
CA ILE A 355 -33.70 -9.84 5.24
C ILE A 355 -33.55 -11.01 6.20
N ASP A 356 -32.79 -12.02 5.85
CA ASP A 356 -32.54 -13.23 6.66
C ASP A 356 -33.85 -13.86 7.17
N HIS A 357 -34.87 -13.96 6.28
CA HIS A 357 -36.20 -14.49 6.53
C HIS A 357 -37.08 -13.69 7.54
N LYS A 358 -36.68 -12.45 7.85
CA LYS A 358 -37.45 -11.51 8.65
C LYS A 358 -37.88 -10.31 7.82
N SER A 359 -39.09 -9.82 8.06
CA SER A 359 -39.62 -8.63 7.37
C SER A 359 -39.35 -7.38 8.21
N PHE A 360 -38.71 -6.38 7.62
CA PHE A 360 -38.38 -5.10 8.27
C PHE A 360 -39.06 -3.94 7.56
N PRO A 361 -39.64 -2.98 8.31
CA PRO A 361 -40.22 -1.77 7.73
C PRO A 361 -39.11 -0.88 7.16
N MET A 362 -39.37 -0.31 5.98
CA MET A 362 -38.46 0.59 5.30
C MET A 362 -38.73 2.05 5.69
N SER A 363 -37.67 2.80 5.93
CA SER A 363 -37.68 4.22 6.26
C SER A 363 -37.98 5.13 5.05
N ASP A 364 -37.70 4.64 3.84
CA ASP A 364 -37.97 5.33 2.58
C ASP A 364 -38.65 4.35 1.60
N ARG A 365 -39.68 4.81 0.90
CA ARG A 365 -40.48 4.00 -0.02
C ARG A 365 -40.60 4.62 -1.41
N ASN A 366 -39.87 5.69 -1.66
CA ASN A 366 -39.90 6.37 -2.94
C ASN A 366 -38.78 5.84 -3.86
N PHE A 367 -39.15 5.03 -4.85
CA PHE A 367 -38.23 4.39 -5.80
C PHE A 367 -38.67 4.65 -7.24
N PRO A 368 -38.55 5.88 -7.75
CA PRO A 368 -39.10 6.29 -9.04
C PRO A 368 -38.55 5.52 -10.25
N THR A 369 -37.31 4.99 -10.12
CA THR A 369 -36.65 4.29 -11.22
C THR A 369 -36.76 2.76 -11.12
N ILE A 370 -37.36 2.19 -10.08
CA ILE A 370 -37.53 0.74 -9.94
C ILE A 370 -38.74 0.22 -10.70
N ASP A 371 -38.50 -0.70 -11.65
CA ASP A 371 -39.56 -1.52 -12.25
C ASP A 371 -39.78 -2.75 -11.36
N TRP A 372 -40.95 -2.81 -10.68
CA TRP A 372 -41.25 -3.91 -9.76
C TRP A 372 -41.41 -5.27 -10.41
N ASN A 373 -41.52 -5.35 -11.76
CA ASN A 373 -41.52 -6.62 -12.48
C ASN A 373 -40.09 -7.17 -12.69
N ASP A 374 -39.11 -6.27 -12.75
CA ASP A 374 -37.68 -6.58 -12.75
C ASP A 374 -36.90 -5.49 -12.01
N PRO A 375 -36.80 -5.59 -10.68
CA PRO A 375 -36.17 -4.53 -9.85
C PRO A 375 -34.74 -4.25 -10.14
N SER A 376 -34.02 -5.16 -10.80
CA SER A 376 -32.62 -4.97 -11.20
C SER A 376 -32.44 -4.29 -12.55
N ARG A 377 -33.54 -4.09 -13.32
CA ARG A 377 -33.48 -3.44 -14.62
C ARG A 377 -33.16 -1.95 -14.47
N LEU A 378 -32.24 -1.44 -15.26
CA LEU A 378 -31.95 -0.02 -15.33
C LEU A 378 -33.04 0.72 -16.12
N SER A 379 -33.37 1.95 -15.72
CA SER A 379 -34.14 2.86 -16.55
C SER A 379 -33.25 3.47 -17.65
N GLU A 380 -33.84 4.03 -18.69
CA GLU A 380 -33.07 4.69 -19.76
C GLU A 380 -32.19 5.85 -19.25
N SER A 381 -32.65 6.57 -18.22
CA SER A 381 -31.90 7.64 -17.58
C SER A 381 -30.69 7.11 -16.80
N GLU A 382 -30.85 5.98 -16.10
CA GLU A 382 -29.77 5.28 -15.40
C GLU A 382 -28.75 4.68 -16.36
N GLU A 383 -29.19 4.07 -17.47
CA GLU A 383 -28.29 3.52 -18.50
C GLU A 383 -27.42 4.62 -19.11
N ARG A 384 -28.01 5.74 -19.51
CA ARG A 384 -27.28 6.88 -20.04
C ARG A 384 -26.25 7.46 -19.04
N CYS A 385 -26.65 7.60 -17.79
CA CYS A 385 -25.76 8.05 -16.71
C CYS A 385 -24.58 7.10 -16.52
N LEU A 386 -24.85 5.80 -16.44
CA LEU A 386 -23.84 4.77 -16.26
C LEU A 386 -22.87 4.69 -17.44
N ASP A 387 -23.35 4.78 -18.67
CA ASP A 387 -22.51 4.75 -19.87
C ASP A 387 -21.52 5.93 -19.91
N GLN A 388 -21.98 7.13 -19.55
CA GLN A 388 -21.10 8.30 -19.45
C GLN A 388 -20.04 8.14 -18.37
N PHE A 389 -20.39 7.57 -17.23
CA PHE A 389 -19.38 7.28 -16.20
C PHE A 389 -18.43 6.19 -16.64
N ARG A 390 -18.90 5.10 -17.23
CA ARG A 390 -18.03 4.02 -17.74
C ARG A 390 -17.00 4.57 -18.74
N GLU A 391 -17.43 5.43 -19.67
CA GLU A 391 -16.53 6.11 -20.58
C GLU A 391 -15.53 7.00 -19.84
N SER A 392 -15.99 7.82 -18.88
CA SER A 392 -15.14 8.72 -18.10
C SER A 392 -14.07 7.97 -17.29
N PHE A 393 -14.45 6.89 -16.59
CA PHE A 393 -13.50 6.06 -15.81
C PHE A 393 -12.48 5.38 -16.71
N GLN A 394 -12.91 4.84 -17.86
CA GLN A 394 -12.03 4.11 -18.78
C GLN A 394 -11.12 5.03 -19.60
N SER A 395 -11.50 6.29 -19.83
CA SER A 395 -10.72 7.28 -20.58
C SER A 395 -9.76 8.11 -19.72
N SER A 396 -9.89 8.06 -18.40
CA SER A 396 -9.01 8.79 -17.48
C SER A 396 -7.59 8.21 -17.48
N ALA A 397 -6.67 8.93 -18.12
CA ALA A 397 -5.26 8.52 -18.20
C ALA A 397 -4.57 8.49 -16.82
N VAL A 398 -4.94 9.40 -15.91
CA VAL A 398 -4.39 9.44 -14.55
C VAL A 398 -4.85 8.23 -13.76
N LEU A 399 -6.16 7.93 -13.78
CA LEU A 399 -6.72 6.77 -13.11
C LEU A 399 -6.10 5.48 -13.64
N TRP A 400 -6.02 5.32 -14.96
CA TRP A 400 -5.39 4.16 -15.60
C TRP A 400 -3.94 3.97 -15.16
N LYS A 401 -3.14 5.04 -15.17
CA LYS A 401 -1.73 5.01 -14.74
C LYS A 401 -1.60 4.55 -13.29
N GLN A 402 -2.42 5.10 -12.40
CA GLN A 402 -2.36 4.79 -10.98
C GLN A 402 -2.88 3.38 -10.66
N MET A 403 -4.02 2.98 -11.22
CA MET A 403 -4.55 1.62 -11.01
C MET A 403 -3.66 0.54 -11.63
N SER A 404 -3.05 0.81 -12.79
CA SER A 404 -2.04 -0.08 -13.38
C SER A 404 -0.80 -0.21 -12.50
N TYR A 405 -0.37 0.88 -11.85
CA TYR A 405 0.73 0.84 -10.89
C TYR A 405 0.37 -0.03 -9.68
N LEU A 406 -0.82 0.15 -9.08
CA LEU A 406 -1.29 -0.68 -7.97
C LEU A 406 -1.36 -2.16 -8.37
N ALA A 407 -1.88 -2.47 -9.56
CA ALA A 407 -1.95 -3.84 -10.05
C ALA A 407 -0.57 -4.46 -10.29
N GLN A 408 0.38 -3.71 -10.87
CA GLN A 408 1.71 -4.23 -11.21
C GLN A 408 2.65 -4.36 -10.01
N ARG A 409 2.52 -3.49 -9.00
CA ARG A 409 3.36 -3.46 -7.80
C ARG A 409 2.74 -4.17 -6.61
N GLY A 410 1.45 -4.49 -6.71
CA GLY A 410 0.69 -5.08 -5.63
C GLY A 410 0.59 -6.59 -5.72
N ALA A 411 0.31 -7.19 -4.56
CA ALA A 411 0.05 -8.60 -4.37
C ALA A 411 -1.10 -8.78 -3.37
N MET A 412 -1.60 -10.00 -3.21
CA MET A 412 -2.54 -10.30 -2.13
C MET A 412 -1.86 -10.41 -0.76
N TRP A 413 -0.59 -10.74 -0.75
CA TRP A 413 0.23 -10.88 0.45
C TRP A 413 1.71 -10.72 0.13
N LEU A 414 2.50 -10.38 1.14
CA LEU A 414 3.95 -10.25 1.07
C LEU A 414 4.60 -10.97 2.24
N ARG A 415 5.78 -11.53 2.02
CA ARG A 415 6.69 -11.94 3.08
C ARG A 415 7.88 -10.98 3.10
N ARG A 416 8.23 -10.48 4.29
CA ARG A 416 9.46 -9.74 4.51
C ARG A 416 10.08 -10.20 5.81
N ASP A 417 11.22 -10.83 5.70
CA ASP A 417 11.91 -11.51 6.82
C ASP A 417 11.00 -12.56 7.48
N CYS A 418 10.60 -12.31 8.72
CA CYS A 418 9.64 -13.13 9.45
C CYS A 418 8.22 -12.54 9.45
N ALA A 419 7.96 -11.42 8.75
CA ALA A 419 6.64 -10.84 8.70
C ALA A 419 5.83 -11.35 7.50
N LEU A 420 4.61 -11.83 7.76
CA LEU A 420 3.57 -12.13 6.78
C LEU A 420 2.60 -10.96 6.73
N ILE A 421 2.56 -10.24 5.62
CA ILE A 421 1.82 -8.99 5.46
C ILE A 421 0.69 -9.19 4.45
N PHE A 422 -0.54 -8.87 4.83
CA PHE A 422 -1.72 -8.83 3.95
C PHE A 422 -2.73 -7.82 4.51
N HIS A 423 -3.73 -7.40 3.72
CA HIS A 423 -4.62 -6.34 4.15
C HIS A 423 -5.63 -6.78 5.22
N GLY A 424 -6.48 -7.77 4.94
CA GLY A 424 -7.65 -8.10 5.78
C GLY A 424 -7.47 -9.36 6.62
N CYS A 425 -7.85 -10.52 6.10
CA CYS A 425 -7.86 -11.78 6.84
C CYS A 425 -7.56 -12.99 5.96
N VAL A 426 -7.29 -14.13 6.58
CA VAL A 426 -7.41 -15.44 5.92
C VAL A 426 -8.79 -16.00 6.25
N PRO A 427 -9.69 -16.23 5.27
CA PRO A 427 -11.04 -16.73 5.54
C PRO A 427 -11.03 -18.10 6.21
N VAL A 428 -11.65 -18.18 7.41
CA VAL A 428 -11.70 -19.41 8.21
C VAL A 428 -13.08 -19.61 8.83
N ASP A 429 -13.39 -20.84 9.20
CA ASP A 429 -14.55 -21.18 10.04
C ASP A 429 -14.26 -20.95 11.55
N GLY A 430 -15.24 -21.21 12.42
CA GLY A 430 -15.10 -21.05 13.86
C GLY A 430 -14.07 -21.99 14.52
N ALA A 431 -13.69 -23.09 13.87
CA ALA A 431 -12.61 -23.98 14.29
C ALA A 431 -11.25 -23.59 13.68
N GLY A 432 -11.23 -22.53 12.85
CA GLY A 432 -10.06 -21.99 12.17
C GLY A 432 -9.64 -22.81 10.95
N ASN A 433 -10.49 -23.65 10.37
CA ASN A 433 -10.19 -24.30 9.10
C ASN A 433 -10.32 -23.31 7.95
N PHE A 434 -9.40 -23.37 6.98
CA PHE A 434 -9.43 -22.49 5.81
C PHE A 434 -10.65 -22.78 4.94
N LEU A 435 -11.47 -21.76 4.70
CA LEU A 435 -12.67 -21.87 3.90
C LEU A 435 -12.35 -21.86 2.41
N PRO A 436 -12.89 -22.78 1.62
CA PRO A 436 -12.69 -22.81 0.18
C PRO A 436 -13.58 -21.76 -0.51
N PHE A 437 -13.02 -21.14 -1.54
CA PHE A 437 -13.74 -20.24 -2.45
C PHE A 437 -13.40 -20.59 -3.90
N GLU A 438 -14.37 -20.43 -4.80
CA GLU A 438 -14.17 -20.72 -6.22
C GLU A 438 -13.62 -19.48 -6.94
N VAL A 439 -12.38 -19.57 -7.43
CA VAL A 439 -11.73 -18.57 -8.27
C VAL A 439 -11.45 -19.17 -9.63
N MET A 440 -12.02 -18.61 -10.71
CA MET A 440 -11.83 -19.06 -12.10
C MET A 440 -12.07 -20.56 -12.29
N GLY A 441 -13.12 -21.10 -11.66
CA GLY A 441 -13.50 -22.52 -11.76
C GLY A 441 -12.67 -23.47 -10.89
N SER A 442 -11.79 -22.96 -10.05
CA SER A 442 -10.98 -23.75 -9.10
C SER A 442 -11.37 -23.45 -7.67
N SER A 443 -11.72 -24.47 -6.87
CA SER A 443 -11.97 -24.34 -5.46
C SER A 443 -10.64 -24.33 -4.68
N VAL A 444 -10.32 -23.22 -4.04
CA VAL A 444 -9.04 -22.97 -3.38
C VAL A 444 -9.23 -22.32 -2.00
N SER A 445 -8.29 -22.56 -1.08
CA SER A 445 -8.31 -21.99 0.28
C SER A 445 -6.91 -21.65 0.76
N GLY A 446 -6.78 -20.95 1.89
CA GLY A 446 -5.50 -20.57 2.47
C GLY A 446 -4.62 -19.80 1.48
N ARG A 447 -3.32 -20.08 1.45
CA ARG A 447 -2.36 -19.42 0.55
C ARG A 447 -2.74 -19.56 -0.94
N LYS A 448 -3.31 -20.70 -1.34
CA LYS A 448 -3.73 -20.91 -2.74
C LYS A 448 -4.85 -19.96 -3.16
N LEU A 449 -5.74 -19.56 -2.22
CA LEU A 449 -6.77 -18.57 -2.49
C LEU A 449 -6.14 -17.20 -2.82
N PHE A 450 -5.15 -16.79 -2.03
CA PHE A 450 -4.44 -15.53 -2.27
C PHE A 450 -3.76 -15.52 -3.65
N HIS A 451 -3.04 -16.58 -4.01
CA HIS A 451 -2.40 -16.69 -5.32
C HIS A 451 -3.41 -16.71 -6.48
N ALA A 452 -4.54 -17.39 -6.32
CA ALA A 452 -5.56 -17.45 -7.38
C ALA A 452 -6.19 -16.06 -7.61
N ILE A 453 -6.50 -15.33 -6.53
CA ILE A 453 -7.03 -13.96 -6.62
C ILE A 453 -5.98 -13.02 -7.26
N GLU A 454 -4.72 -13.09 -6.82
CA GLU A 454 -3.64 -12.29 -7.39
C GLU A 454 -3.50 -12.51 -8.90
N SER A 455 -3.47 -13.77 -9.32
CA SER A 455 -3.44 -14.13 -10.74
C SER A 455 -4.65 -13.58 -11.50
N ALA A 456 -5.84 -13.62 -10.91
CA ALA A 456 -7.06 -13.10 -11.50
C ALA A 456 -7.01 -11.55 -11.64
N VAL A 457 -6.52 -10.83 -10.63
CA VAL A 457 -6.37 -9.36 -10.71
C VAL A 457 -5.39 -8.97 -11.83
N HIS A 458 -4.25 -9.64 -11.93
CA HIS A 458 -3.31 -9.40 -13.03
C HIS A 458 -3.92 -9.73 -14.41
N LEU A 459 -4.72 -10.79 -14.50
CA LEU A 459 -5.45 -11.15 -15.71
C LEU A 459 -6.48 -10.07 -16.10
N ALA A 460 -7.18 -9.49 -15.11
CA ALA A 460 -8.17 -8.42 -15.34
C ALA A 460 -7.55 -7.21 -16.05
N PHE A 461 -6.36 -6.79 -15.63
CA PHE A 461 -5.63 -5.67 -16.26
C PHE A 461 -5.09 -6.02 -17.66
N ARG A 462 -4.79 -7.29 -17.92
CA ARG A 462 -4.26 -7.74 -19.22
C ARG A 462 -5.36 -8.00 -20.24
N GLU A 463 -6.47 -8.64 -19.86
CA GLU A 463 -7.46 -9.20 -20.79
C GLU A 463 -8.86 -8.60 -20.65
N LYS A 464 -9.17 -7.91 -19.55
CA LYS A 464 -10.49 -7.33 -19.23
C LYS A 464 -11.64 -8.36 -19.31
N ASP A 465 -11.38 -9.61 -18.92
CA ASP A 465 -12.40 -10.68 -18.91
C ASP A 465 -13.54 -10.30 -17.94
N PRO A 466 -14.82 -10.28 -18.37
CA PRO A 466 -15.96 -9.91 -17.52
C PRO A 466 -16.08 -10.75 -16.24
N ARG A 467 -15.70 -12.03 -16.29
CA ARG A 467 -15.75 -12.92 -15.10
C ARG A 467 -14.77 -12.49 -14.03
N VAL A 468 -13.62 -11.99 -14.42
CA VAL A 468 -12.58 -11.48 -13.52
C VAL A 468 -12.97 -10.09 -13.00
N LEU A 469 -13.61 -9.27 -13.82
CA LEU A 469 -14.11 -7.95 -13.38
C LEU A 469 -15.13 -8.08 -12.25
N ASP A 470 -16.01 -9.08 -12.31
CA ASP A 470 -16.98 -9.34 -11.24
C ASP A 470 -16.31 -9.83 -9.94
N LEU A 471 -15.16 -10.52 -10.04
CA LEU A 471 -14.36 -10.87 -8.87
C LEU A 471 -13.81 -9.63 -8.16
N LEU A 472 -13.42 -8.56 -8.89
CA LEU A 472 -13.00 -7.29 -8.25
C LEU A 472 -14.12 -6.69 -7.40
N TRP A 473 -15.38 -6.75 -7.87
CA TRP A 473 -16.53 -6.36 -7.07
C TRP A 473 -16.73 -7.30 -5.85
N TYR A 474 -16.56 -8.63 -6.05
CA TYR A 474 -16.64 -9.56 -4.93
C TYR A 474 -15.57 -9.28 -3.87
N LEU A 475 -14.37 -8.91 -4.24
CA LEU A 475 -13.32 -8.54 -3.30
C LEU A 475 -13.72 -7.36 -2.42
N TRP A 476 -14.54 -6.45 -2.93
CA TRP A 476 -15.06 -5.31 -2.16
C TRP A 476 -15.94 -5.73 -0.99
N ALA A 477 -16.84 -6.69 -1.15
CA ALA A 477 -17.92 -6.96 -0.18
C ALA A 477 -18.26 -8.45 0.01
N GLY A 478 -17.51 -9.37 -0.60
CA GLY A 478 -17.77 -10.80 -0.53
C GLY A 478 -17.34 -11.43 0.79
N PRO A 479 -18.15 -12.34 1.40
CA PRO A 479 -17.90 -12.88 2.73
C PRO A 479 -16.63 -13.75 2.85
N LEU A 480 -16.15 -14.32 1.74
CA LEU A 480 -14.88 -15.08 1.72
C LEU A 480 -13.74 -14.29 1.06
N SER A 481 -13.92 -12.98 0.88
CA SER A 481 -12.87 -12.09 0.40
C SER A 481 -11.80 -11.91 1.48
N PRO A 482 -10.51 -12.22 1.16
CA PRO A 482 -9.42 -12.01 2.13
C PRO A 482 -9.18 -10.54 2.49
N VAL A 483 -9.70 -9.62 1.68
CA VAL A 483 -9.53 -8.18 1.90
C VAL A 483 -10.75 -7.51 2.55
N PHE A 484 -11.87 -8.25 2.76
CA PHE A 484 -13.08 -7.71 3.38
C PHE A 484 -13.37 -8.31 4.77
N GLY A 485 -13.39 -9.65 4.91
CA GLY A 485 -13.43 -10.37 6.19
C GLY A 485 -14.68 -10.14 7.06
N LYS A 486 -15.85 -9.93 6.45
CA LYS A 486 -17.14 -9.87 7.13
C LYS A 486 -18.17 -10.70 6.35
N ASP A 487 -19.26 -11.10 7.04
CA ASP A 487 -20.35 -11.86 6.45
C ASP A 487 -21.14 -11.08 5.37
N LYS A 488 -21.27 -9.78 5.54
CA LYS A 488 -21.97 -8.87 4.63
C LYS A 488 -21.49 -7.43 4.78
N LEU A 489 -21.77 -6.62 3.78
CA LEU A 489 -21.72 -5.17 3.85
C LEU A 489 -23.17 -4.63 3.89
N ALA A 490 -23.59 -4.10 5.02
CA ALA A 490 -24.98 -3.67 5.28
C ALA A 490 -25.31 -2.28 4.68
N THR A 491 -24.91 -2.05 3.41
CA THR A 491 -25.11 -0.74 2.75
C THR A 491 -26.59 -0.42 2.55
N PHE A 492 -27.37 -1.37 2.03
CA PHE A 492 -28.79 -1.22 1.81
C PHE A 492 -29.53 -0.99 3.13
N GLU A 493 -29.25 -1.82 4.12
CA GLU A 493 -29.87 -1.76 5.44
C GLU A 493 -29.60 -0.44 6.15
N ASN A 494 -28.38 0.10 6.01
CA ASN A 494 -28.01 1.39 6.60
C ASN A 494 -28.80 2.56 6.04
N TYR A 495 -29.27 2.49 4.81
CA TYR A 495 -30.15 3.51 4.23
C TYR A 495 -31.62 3.31 4.59
N PHE A 496 -32.10 2.07 4.48
CA PHE A 496 -33.54 1.83 4.42
C PHE A 496 -34.13 1.18 5.65
N VAL A 497 -33.34 0.56 6.52
CA VAL A 497 -33.85 -0.18 7.67
C VAL A 497 -33.34 0.44 8.98
N ALA A 498 -34.25 0.85 9.87
CA ALA A 498 -33.87 1.44 11.15
C ALA A 498 -33.40 0.40 12.18
N ASP A 499 -33.80 -0.86 12.02
CA ASP A 499 -33.50 -1.93 12.96
C ASP A 499 -31.98 -2.25 12.97
N LYS A 500 -31.41 -2.33 14.17
CA LYS A 500 -29.99 -2.61 14.38
C LYS A 500 -29.59 -4.05 14.06
N GLU A 501 -30.52 -5.00 14.25
CA GLU A 501 -30.28 -6.41 13.95
C GLU A 501 -30.03 -6.61 12.44
N ALA A 502 -30.86 -5.98 11.61
CA ALA A 502 -30.72 -6.03 10.16
C ALA A 502 -29.37 -5.44 9.69
N ARG A 503 -28.86 -4.41 10.39
CA ARG A 503 -27.60 -3.72 10.07
C ARG A 503 -26.36 -4.41 10.63
N ALA A 504 -26.51 -5.44 11.47
CA ALA A 504 -25.36 -6.10 12.10
C ALA A 504 -24.50 -6.81 11.07
N GLU A 505 -23.20 -6.61 11.16
CA GLU A 505 -22.16 -7.26 10.35
C GLU A 505 -21.30 -8.13 11.27
N THR A 506 -21.11 -9.40 10.89
CA THR A 506 -20.32 -10.35 11.67
C THR A 506 -18.93 -10.49 11.05
N LYS A 507 -17.90 -10.26 11.84
CA LYS A 507 -16.51 -10.46 11.39
C LYS A 507 -16.20 -11.94 11.19
N ASN A 508 -15.32 -12.25 10.23
CA ASN A 508 -14.76 -13.58 10.07
C ASN A 508 -14.09 -14.03 11.38
N PRO A 509 -14.22 -15.30 11.77
CA PRO A 509 -13.60 -15.84 13.01
C PRO A 509 -12.09 -15.57 13.11
N TYR A 510 -11.39 -15.37 12.00
CA TYR A 510 -10.00 -14.95 11.96
C TYR A 510 -9.67 -13.82 12.96
N PHE A 511 -10.48 -12.76 12.99
CA PHE A 511 -10.20 -11.59 13.84
C PHE A 511 -10.27 -11.86 15.34
N HIS A 512 -10.90 -12.95 15.74
CA HIS A 512 -10.87 -13.44 17.11
C HIS A 512 -9.72 -14.43 17.32
N LEU A 513 -9.57 -15.38 16.39
CA LEU A 513 -8.61 -16.48 16.49
C LEU A 513 -7.15 -16.04 16.42
N ILE A 514 -6.83 -14.88 15.82
CA ILE A 514 -5.45 -14.33 15.82
C ILE A 514 -4.90 -13.98 17.20
N ASN A 515 -5.74 -14.02 18.26
CA ASN A 515 -5.29 -13.93 19.65
C ASN A 515 -4.77 -15.28 20.19
N ASP A 516 -5.02 -16.38 19.48
CA ASP A 516 -4.48 -17.71 19.80
C ASP A 516 -3.18 -17.96 19.06
N ARG A 517 -2.14 -18.38 19.79
CA ARG A 517 -0.80 -18.56 19.22
C ARG A 517 -0.73 -19.76 18.26
N GLU A 518 -1.43 -20.85 18.57
CA GLU A 518 -1.42 -22.03 17.69
C GLU A 518 -2.15 -21.75 16.37
N PHE A 519 -3.18 -20.93 16.40
CA PHE A 519 -3.82 -20.46 15.18
C PHE A 519 -2.87 -19.60 14.34
N CYS A 520 -2.15 -18.65 14.95
CA CYS A 520 -1.14 -17.85 14.24
C CYS A 520 -0.05 -18.75 13.63
N ARG A 521 0.46 -19.72 14.37
CA ARG A 521 1.45 -20.69 13.88
C ARG A 521 0.93 -21.51 12.69
N ARG A 522 -0.36 -21.86 12.69
CA ARG A 522 -0.98 -22.55 11.55
C ARG A 522 -1.02 -21.70 10.31
N ILE A 523 -1.36 -20.40 10.42
CA ILE A 523 -1.31 -19.46 9.30
C ILE A 523 0.13 -19.28 8.82
N LEU A 524 1.09 -19.03 9.70
CA LEU A 524 2.49 -18.85 9.33
C LEU A 524 3.04 -20.08 8.57
N ARG A 525 2.67 -21.30 9.02
CA ARG A 525 3.04 -22.54 8.33
C ARG A 525 2.41 -22.64 6.93
N GLU A 526 1.14 -22.26 6.78
CA GLU A 526 0.43 -22.27 5.49
C GLU A 526 1.11 -21.34 4.46
N PHE A 527 1.62 -20.21 4.93
CA PHE A 527 2.32 -19.22 4.11
C PHE A 527 3.84 -19.40 4.06
N GLU A 528 4.37 -20.50 4.62
CA GLU A 528 5.80 -20.84 4.66
C GLU A 528 6.68 -19.74 5.30
N VAL A 529 6.16 -19.11 6.36
CA VAL A 529 6.88 -18.15 7.19
C VAL A 529 7.36 -18.87 8.48
N ASP A 530 8.45 -18.38 9.06
CA ASP A 530 8.98 -18.91 10.32
C ASP A 530 7.88 -18.97 11.40
N VAL A 531 7.64 -20.17 11.91
CA VAL A 531 6.54 -20.45 12.85
C VAL A 531 6.85 -19.93 14.27
N GLU A 532 8.12 -19.84 14.63
CA GLU A 532 8.53 -19.43 16.00
C GLU A 532 8.68 -17.91 16.11
N ASN A 533 9.32 -17.27 15.11
CA ASN A 533 9.61 -15.84 15.10
C ASN A 533 8.68 -15.06 14.18
N GLY A 534 7.76 -15.73 13.49
CA GLY A 534 6.87 -15.12 12.51
C GLY A 534 5.87 -14.16 13.13
N LEU A 535 5.60 -13.07 12.41
CA LEU A 535 4.66 -12.02 12.76
C LEU A 535 3.63 -11.83 11.64
N ILE A 536 2.36 -12.03 11.93
CA ILE A 536 1.26 -11.70 11.03
C ILE A 536 0.96 -10.21 11.13
N VAL A 537 0.90 -9.53 10.00
CA VAL A 537 0.63 -8.09 9.91
C VAL A 537 -0.58 -7.87 9.03
N ASN A 538 -1.62 -7.26 9.59
CA ASN A 538 -2.83 -6.94 8.84
C ASN A 538 -3.37 -5.53 9.19
N GLY A 539 -4.21 -4.97 8.30
CA GLY A 539 -4.97 -3.73 8.47
C GLY A 539 -6.48 -3.98 8.56
N HIS A 540 -7.26 -3.17 7.84
CA HIS A 540 -8.69 -3.29 7.54
C HIS A 540 -9.66 -3.10 8.73
N VAL A 541 -9.31 -3.53 9.92
CA VAL A 541 -10.19 -3.41 11.10
C VAL A 541 -9.55 -2.47 12.10
N PRO A 542 -10.06 -1.24 12.24
CA PRO A 542 -9.49 -0.25 13.15
C PRO A 542 -9.35 -0.76 14.57
N VAL A 543 -8.19 -0.51 15.17
CA VAL A 543 -7.91 -0.83 16.58
C VAL A 543 -8.59 0.21 17.46
N LYS A 544 -9.55 -0.24 18.28
CA LYS A 544 -10.33 0.65 19.17
C LYS A 544 -9.62 0.82 20.50
N ILE A 545 -8.62 1.69 20.54
CA ILE A 545 -7.83 1.97 21.76
C ILE A 545 -8.72 2.42 22.91
N ASP A 546 -9.73 3.26 22.63
CA ASP A 546 -10.70 3.73 23.61
C ASP A 546 -11.51 2.60 24.28
N LYS A 547 -11.55 1.42 23.64
CA LYS A 547 -12.19 0.20 24.18
C LYS A 547 -11.18 -0.79 24.77
N GLY A 548 -9.91 -0.38 24.90
CA GLY A 548 -8.86 -1.21 25.47
C GLY A 548 -8.29 -2.26 24.49
N GLU A 549 -8.55 -2.14 23.17
CA GLU A 549 -7.92 -3.00 22.17
C GLU A 549 -6.45 -2.61 21.97
N SER A 550 -5.60 -3.62 21.70
CA SER A 550 -4.18 -3.42 21.39
C SER A 550 -3.89 -3.75 19.92
N PRO A 551 -3.01 -2.99 19.24
CA PRO A 551 -2.49 -3.39 17.93
C PRO A 551 -1.82 -4.77 17.97
N LEU A 552 -0.94 -5.00 18.95
CA LEU A 552 -0.33 -6.31 19.19
C LEU A 552 -1.35 -7.24 19.85
N LYS A 553 -1.63 -8.37 19.20
CA LYS A 553 -2.61 -9.35 19.65
C LYS A 553 -2.06 -10.22 20.79
N ALA A 554 -2.97 -10.81 21.58
CA ALA A 554 -2.61 -11.62 22.77
C ALA A 554 -1.70 -12.82 22.42
N SER A 555 -1.75 -13.33 21.18
CA SER A 555 -0.84 -14.36 20.68
C SER A 555 0.64 -13.96 20.71
N GLY A 556 0.95 -12.67 20.66
CA GLY A 556 2.30 -12.14 20.48
C GLY A 556 2.86 -12.33 19.06
N GLN A 557 2.09 -12.96 18.14
CA GLN A 557 2.48 -13.26 16.76
C GLN A 557 1.59 -12.60 15.71
N ALA A 558 0.75 -11.65 16.10
CA ALA A 558 -0.05 -10.88 15.17
C ALA A 558 -0.14 -9.41 15.59
N VAL A 559 -0.10 -8.51 14.61
CA VAL A 559 -0.25 -7.06 14.80
C VAL A 559 -1.21 -6.50 13.75
N THR A 560 -2.18 -5.70 14.21
CA THR A 560 -3.07 -4.94 13.33
C THR A 560 -2.58 -3.49 13.28
N ILE A 561 -2.29 -3.00 12.08
CA ILE A 561 -1.71 -1.67 11.87
C ILE A 561 -2.72 -0.64 11.34
N ASP A 562 -4.02 -1.00 11.24
CA ASP A 562 -5.09 -0.02 11.01
C ASP A 562 -5.29 0.81 12.27
N GLY A 563 -4.72 2.00 12.27
CA GLY A 563 -4.75 2.95 13.37
C GLY A 563 -5.83 4.03 13.22
N ALA A 564 -6.76 3.86 12.27
CA ALA A 564 -7.73 4.91 11.95
C ALA A 564 -7.03 6.21 11.47
N PHE A 565 -6.23 6.08 10.42
CA PHE A 565 -5.35 7.12 9.87
C PHE A 565 -6.10 8.41 9.48
N SER A 566 -7.36 8.29 9.09
CA SER A 566 -8.25 9.40 8.78
C SER A 566 -8.87 10.01 10.04
N GLU A 567 -9.07 11.33 10.06
CA GLU A 567 -9.80 12.06 11.10
C GLU A 567 -11.18 11.45 11.42
N VAL A 568 -11.86 10.91 10.41
CA VAL A 568 -13.17 10.24 10.56
C VAL A 568 -13.09 9.02 11.48
N TYR A 569 -11.90 8.41 11.60
CA TYR A 569 -11.65 7.21 12.40
C TYR A 569 -10.90 7.45 13.69
N GLY A 570 -10.44 8.67 13.98
CA GLY A 570 -9.76 9.02 15.24
C GLY A 570 -8.37 9.62 15.10
N ASP A 571 -7.91 9.87 13.87
CA ASP A 571 -6.65 10.56 13.54
C ASP A 571 -5.37 9.95 14.15
N HIS A 572 -5.38 8.66 14.37
CA HIS A 572 -4.21 7.89 14.75
C HIS A 572 -3.70 7.10 13.55
N GLY A 573 -2.43 6.76 13.52
CA GLY A 573 -1.84 5.93 12.48
C GLY A 573 -0.75 5.07 13.06
N TYR A 574 -0.47 3.93 12.43
CA TYR A 574 0.65 3.10 12.81
C TYR A 574 1.58 2.89 11.64
N THR A 575 2.88 2.90 11.92
CA THR A 575 3.89 2.31 11.02
C THR A 575 4.55 1.16 11.77
N LEU A 576 4.51 -0.03 11.18
CA LEU A 576 5.36 -1.12 11.65
C LEU A 576 6.74 -0.94 11.01
N VAL A 577 7.77 -0.89 11.84
CA VAL A 577 9.16 -0.71 11.41
C VAL A 577 9.96 -1.98 11.68
N LEU A 578 10.49 -2.57 10.59
CA LEU A 578 11.32 -3.77 10.63
C LEU A 578 12.79 -3.35 10.48
N GLN A 579 13.52 -3.26 11.59
CA GLN A 579 14.96 -2.93 11.62
C GLN A 579 15.83 -4.18 11.83
N ALA A 580 17.14 -4.01 11.74
CA ALA A 580 18.10 -5.07 11.94
C ALA A 580 18.05 -5.64 13.37
N ASP A 581 17.96 -4.79 14.37
CA ASP A 581 18.02 -5.13 15.80
C ASP A 581 16.65 -5.33 16.45
N ARG A 582 15.59 -4.81 15.86
CA ARG A 582 14.23 -4.86 16.43
C ARG A 582 13.12 -4.69 15.41
N THR A 583 11.93 -5.13 15.79
CA THR A 583 10.65 -4.79 15.14
C THR A 583 9.83 -3.99 16.14
N PHE A 584 9.30 -2.84 15.72
CA PHE A 584 8.50 -1.99 16.59
C PHE A 584 7.35 -1.32 15.85
N LEU A 585 6.34 -0.92 16.61
CA LEU A 585 5.21 -0.14 16.12
C LEU A 585 5.42 1.32 16.51
N ALA A 586 5.39 2.22 15.52
CA ALA A 586 5.39 3.66 15.69
C ALA A 586 3.95 4.16 15.58
N GLN A 587 3.37 4.63 16.68
CA GLN A 587 2.04 5.24 16.72
C GLN A 587 2.16 6.72 16.41
N HIS A 588 1.52 7.15 15.32
CA HIS A 588 1.47 8.55 14.92
C HIS A 588 0.29 9.26 15.59
N HIS A 589 0.53 10.49 15.99
CA HIS A 589 -0.47 11.39 16.56
C HIS A 589 -1.02 12.34 15.50
N HIS A 590 -1.86 13.27 15.91
CA HIS A 590 -2.45 14.28 15.05
C HIS A 590 -1.37 15.06 14.26
N PHE A 591 -1.67 15.30 12.99
CA PHE A 591 -0.85 16.13 12.09
C PHE A 591 -1.69 17.33 11.62
N GLU A 592 -1.29 18.53 12.01
CA GLU A 592 -2.03 19.73 11.65
C GLU A 592 -1.88 20.07 10.17
N SER A 593 -0.65 20.40 9.74
CA SER A 593 -0.37 20.71 8.34
C SER A 593 1.13 20.75 8.03
N VAL A 594 1.47 20.64 6.72
CA VAL A 594 2.83 20.91 6.23
C VAL A 594 3.26 22.35 6.53
N ALA A 595 2.33 23.31 6.45
CA ALA A 595 2.62 24.72 6.72
C ALA A 595 3.03 24.96 8.19
N ASP A 596 2.35 24.30 9.14
CA ASP A 596 2.68 24.37 10.58
C ASP A 596 4.02 23.72 10.87
N SER A 597 4.31 22.58 10.23
CA SER A 597 5.61 21.93 10.34
C SER A 597 6.75 22.84 9.90
N ILE A 598 6.58 23.59 8.80
CA ILE A 598 7.59 24.51 8.29
C ILE A 598 7.72 25.77 9.15
N THR A 599 6.60 26.31 9.62
CA THR A 599 6.56 27.62 10.32
C THR A 599 6.92 27.49 11.79
N HIS A 600 6.42 26.46 12.46
CA HIS A 600 6.53 26.26 13.90
C HIS A 600 7.44 25.09 14.28
N GLY A 601 7.94 24.31 13.29
CA GLY A 601 8.74 23.10 13.53
C GLY A 601 7.94 21.98 14.18
N THR A 602 6.62 21.97 13.99
CA THR A 602 5.76 20.88 14.47
C THR A 602 6.14 19.58 13.75
N ASP A 603 6.23 18.49 14.50
CA ASP A 603 6.60 17.18 13.98
C ASP A 603 5.77 16.10 14.67
N ILE A 604 5.45 15.03 13.97
CA ILE A 604 4.88 13.84 14.60
C ILE A 604 6.02 13.05 15.23
N ILE A 605 6.16 13.15 16.55
CA ILE A 605 7.05 12.29 17.33
C ILE A 605 6.23 11.08 17.73
N PRO A 606 6.46 9.89 17.12
CA PRO A 606 5.63 8.74 17.39
C PRO A 606 5.88 8.16 18.78
N THR A 607 4.84 7.57 19.38
CA THR A 607 5.03 6.67 20.52
C THR A 607 5.49 5.32 19.99
N VAL A 608 6.58 4.79 20.53
CA VAL A 608 7.21 3.55 20.06
C VAL A 608 6.88 2.39 21.00
N GLN A 609 6.37 1.30 20.43
CA GLN A 609 6.17 0.01 21.11
C GLN A 609 7.04 -1.07 20.46
N VAL A 610 8.05 -1.56 21.16
CA VAL A 610 8.89 -2.68 20.68
C VAL A 610 8.07 -3.97 20.72
N ILE A 611 8.08 -4.72 19.60
CA ILE A 611 7.37 -6.01 19.44
C ILE A 611 8.37 -7.17 19.56
N GLN A 612 9.53 -7.07 18.89
CA GLN A 612 10.57 -8.08 18.87
C GLN A 612 11.96 -7.42 18.93
N GLU A 613 12.91 -8.07 19.59
CA GLU A 613 14.32 -7.71 19.58
C GLU A 613 15.15 -8.86 19.01
N PHE A 614 16.20 -8.52 18.25
CA PHE A 614 17.10 -9.48 17.63
C PHE A 614 18.54 -9.28 18.12
N LYS A 615 19.10 -10.32 18.71
CA LYS A 615 20.47 -10.36 19.24
C LYS A 615 21.17 -11.65 18.81
N PRO A 616 22.19 -11.58 17.90
CA PRO A 616 22.73 -10.38 17.27
C PRO A 616 21.75 -9.69 16.32
N ALA A 617 22.06 -8.45 15.94
CA ALA A 617 21.30 -7.73 14.91
C ALA A 617 21.38 -8.49 13.58
N ARG A 618 20.27 -8.50 12.84
CA ARG A 618 20.13 -9.22 11.57
C ARG A 618 20.95 -8.55 10.46
N THR A 619 21.48 -9.38 9.58
CA THR A 619 22.19 -8.96 8.37
C THR A 619 21.35 -9.25 7.13
N MET A 620 21.86 -8.88 5.96
CA MET A 620 21.24 -9.25 4.67
C MET A 620 21.11 -10.76 4.51
N ALA A 621 22.03 -11.56 5.08
CA ALA A 621 21.93 -13.01 5.07
C ALA A 621 20.69 -13.56 5.76
N ASP A 622 20.08 -12.81 6.68
CA ASP A 622 18.93 -13.23 7.47
C ASP A 622 17.58 -12.84 6.84
N THR A 623 17.59 -12.31 5.62
CA THR A 623 16.42 -11.83 4.88
C THR A 623 16.03 -12.75 3.72
N GLU A 624 14.91 -12.48 3.03
CA GLU A 624 14.55 -13.14 1.76
C GLU A 624 15.63 -12.92 0.71
N ASP A 625 16.12 -11.68 0.57
CA ASP A 625 17.25 -11.37 -0.31
C ASP A 625 18.47 -12.22 0.05
N GLY A 626 18.67 -12.52 1.33
CA GLY A 626 19.69 -13.44 1.83
C GLY A 626 19.52 -14.88 1.35
N GLN A 627 18.26 -15.34 1.16
CA GLN A 627 18.00 -16.66 0.56
C GLN A 627 18.46 -16.69 -0.91
N GLU A 628 18.13 -15.63 -1.68
CA GLU A 628 18.56 -15.50 -3.06
C GLU A 628 20.10 -15.40 -3.16
N LEU A 629 20.73 -14.60 -2.29
CA LEU A 629 22.19 -14.51 -2.19
C LEU A 629 22.84 -15.87 -1.93
N ARG A 630 22.31 -16.67 -1.01
CA ARG A 630 22.82 -18.03 -0.74
C ARG A 630 22.67 -18.95 -1.95
N ALA A 631 21.55 -18.87 -2.67
CA ALA A 631 21.35 -19.65 -3.88
C ALA A 631 22.33 -19.23 -4.99
N GLU A 632 22.57 -17.93 -5.18
CA GLU A 632 23.56 -17.41 -6.15
C GLU A 632 24.99 -17.81 -5.75
N ILE A 633 25.33 -17.71 -4.47
CA ILE A 633 26.63 -18.16 -3.95
C ILE A 633 26.83 -19.65 -4.24
N ALA A 634 25.86 -20.51 -3.92
CA ALA A 634 25.96 -21.95 -4.16
C ALA A 634 26.12 -22.29 -5.65
N ALA A 635 25.40 -21.57 -6.52
CA ALA A 635 25.51 -21.76 -7.98
C ALA A 635 26.89 -21.35 -8.51
N LEU A 636 27.47 -20.27 -7.98
CA LEU A 636 28.81 -19.83 -8.35
C LEU A 636 29.93 -20.72 -7.77
N GLU A 637 29.73 -21.29 -6.57
CA GLU A 637 30.62 -22.31 -6.00
C GLU A 637 30.67 -23.57 -6.91
N ALA A 638 29.50 -24.02 -7.36
CA ALA A 638 29.42 -25.13 -8.31
C ALA A 638 30.10 -24.81 -9.68
N LEU A 639 29.97 -23.56 -10.15
CA LEU A 639 30.70 -23.11 -11.36
C LEU A 639 32.22 -23.07 -11.14
N LEU A 640 32.65 -22.63 -9.95
CA LEU A 640 34.06 -22.60 -9.61
C LEU A 640 34.67 -24.02 -9.60
N GLU A 641 33.98 -24.98 -8.99
CA GLU A 641 34.34 -26.40 -9.03
C GLU A 641 34.42 -26.93 -10.46
N ALA A 642 33.42 -26.58 -11.31
CA ALA A 642 33.42 -27.00 -12.73
C ALA A 642 34.57 -26.42 -13.53
N TYR A 643 35.08 -25.20 -13.21
CA TYR A 643 36.32 -24.67 -13.80
C TYR A 643 37.57 -25.40 -13.29
N ASP A 644 37.63 -25.72 -12.00
CA ASP A 644 38.73 -26.42 -11.39
C ASP A 644 38.86 -27.86 -11.91
N GLU A 645 37.74 -28.52 -12.21
CA GLU A 645 37.65 -29.86 -12.81
C GLU A 645 37.84 -29.85 -14.36
N GLY A 646 37.76 -28.67 -15.00
CA GLY A 646 37.81 -28.55 -16.45
C GLY A 646 36.59 -29.05 -17.20
N THR A 647 35.44 -29.19 -16.53
CA THR A 647 34.15 -29.65 -17.08
C THR A 647 33.40 -28.55 -17.82
N VAL A 648 33.68 -27.29 -17.53
CA VAL A 648 33.24 -26.09 -18.28
C VAL A 648 34.48 -25.51 -18.97
N GLY A 649 34.35 -25.24 -20.29
CA GLY A 649 35.53 -24.92 -21.12
C GLY A 649 36.24 -23.65 -20.66
N LYS A 650 37.58 -23.71 -20.71
CA LYS A 650 38.44 -22.52 -20.59
C LYS A 650 38.08 -21.57 -21.73
N ALA A 651 37.45 -20.43 -21.44
CA ALA A 651 37.49 -19.32 -22.36
C ALA A 651 38.94 -18.97 -22.57
N VAL A 652 39.43 -19.08 -23.81
CA VAL A 652 40.78 -18.69 -24.18
C VAL A 652 40.95 -17.21 -23.84
N GLY A 653 41.88 -16.89 -22.96
CA GLY A 653 42.27 -15.56 -22.57
C GLY A 653 42.85 -14.73 -23.70
#